data_b0954b3344450beca70282c20f7d5555
#
_entry.id   b0954b3344450beca70282c20f7d5555
#
_cell.length_a   1.000
_cell.length_b   1.000
_cell.length_c   1.000
_cell.angle_alpha   90.00
_cell.angle_beta   90.00
_cell.angle_gamma   90.00
#
_symmetry.space_group_name_H-M   'P 1'
#
loop_
_entity.id
_entity.type
_entity.pdbx_description
1 polymer ?
#
loop_
_entity_poly.entity_id
_entity_poly.type
_entity_poly.pdbx_seq_one_letter_code
_entity_poly.pdbx_strand_id
1 'polypeptide(L)'
;MHRKILLLLLATAFTSAWSQDILRSSTGEWEAKISEKGVIQSLKMTFGNDKSVSVPWHSTGEYAGPSFSYTDLYKKKAFTYSSMKTYPLSHSIKYTEENGKLTLLLTVKNNSETTQVIEDETSFRLGINTIMANPKEYFSIFFPTLLRSEKTHFWGYFEAPDGHVLALASSDPIASWHLDYIGNGHRIASACLDLLHPLPLPQRHPQDLFSLAPNETKNWKLVFIPLSNINEVPSAVAKAISIPMIHLERTTASPGETTDIHILSTGGIAPKLIISGPQGQQVPARLVKKTGNDYHYEMVASEQDGMYNIIAQTDRYHTEANIYVRKPWSWYLAQAGKEALRMEQKTARHREAWMGFFSAYWSQVYLPNPAQLNETEEKFEKFWEVMIDPQTGFYDTDKETWHTRPQNTSWMVGVLVARYAATKKIEHLELAAQWADFLIDKFQLPNGAYKGYTALTMGAKFIQELMWFEVPLTKKSAVWKARYKKHQESVAAAAQNILFVKDMGDTEGESTYEDSQAGTAWSLLAMHALTNPKGKDAAQFLKESIAIQKRHECLTQALIPDSRMRGGTLRWWEAQYDVLIMRNMMNSPHAWTMRSQFGAMYLYLLTGKEYYLNVAFNVMASCSQAIDHHTGELRWAFVPDPHVKVKQFVQNYRKSGEGKYVDEVIGEQWVPMISSWWRVPEQEVPWNNERGWSCDNDVHEHFRFMAEQFIPNAFVIERPDGSLRTWNCTIKRQGEKLVITPAEKLVTRVHFNLQKRCQVEIAFADKKEYASLEKGMHWIGRGLSDYRIPSIYLWNEMITKK
;
A
#
# COMPACT_ATOMS: atom_id res chain seq x y z
N MET A 1 -16.61 56.01 -48.92
CA MET A 1 -15.57 55.01 -49.26
C MET A 1 -14.70 54.63 -48.04
N HIS A 2 -14.51 55.53 -47.06
CA HIS A 2 -13.65 55.22 -45.92
C HIS A 2 -14.25 54.29 -44.81
N ARG A 3 -15.56 54.12 -44.71
CA ARG A 3 -16.17 53.24 -43.70
C ARG A 3 -16.14 51.71 -44.08
N LYS A 4 -16.03 51.39 -45.39
CA LYS A 4 -15.95 50.01 -45.84
C LYS A 4 -14.52 49.44 -45.74
N ILE A 5 -13.50 50.31 -45.82
CA ILE A 5 -12.12 49.92 -45.68
C ILE A 5 -11.76 49.64 -44.19
N LEU A 6 -12.37 50.39 -43.26
CA LEU A 6 -12.18 50.18 -41.80
C LEU A 6 -12.83 48.90 -41.32
N LEU A 7 -13.96 48.49 -41.91
CA LEU A 7 -14.61 47.22 -41.61
C LEU A 7 -13.88 45.98 -42.20
N LEU A 8 -13.15 46.19 -43.33
CA LEU A 8 -12.32 45.12 -43.88
C LEU A 8 -11.02 44.93 -43.12
N LEU A 9 -10.43 46.00 -42.59
CA LEU A 9 -9.25 45.96 -41.72
C LEU A 9 -9.57 45.42 -40.31
N LEU A 10 -10.77 45.68 -39.79
CA LEU A 10 -11.26 45.07 -38.55
C LEU A 10 -11.64 43.56 -38.74
N ALA A 11 -12.14 43.19 -39.92
CA ALA A 11 -12.44 41.78 -40.23
C ALA A 11 -11.16 40.95 -40.46
N THR A 12 -10.08 41.57 -40.97
CA THR A 12 -8.77 40.87 -41.09
C THR A 12 -7.98 40.86 -39.78
N ALA A 13 -8.28 41.75 -38.82
CA ALA A 13 -7.66 41.72 -37.49
C ALA A 13 -8.31 40.71 -36.54
N PHE A 14 -9.50 40.20 -36.87
CA PHE A 14 -10.19 39.18 -36.07
C PHE A 14 -10.08 37.76 -36.66
N THR A 15 -9.29 37.54 -37.69
CA THR A 15 -9.00 36.22 -38.24
C THR A 15 -7.56 35.77 -38.04
N SER A 16 -6.83 36.29 -37.07
CA SER A 16 -5.79 35.51 -36.44
C SER A 16 -6.48 34.48 -35.54
N ALA A 17 -7.22 33.59 -36.22
CA ALA A 17 -7.70 32.36 -35.59
C ALA A 17 -6.49 31.71 -34.97
N TRP A 18 -6.58 31.49 -33.70
CA TRP A 18 -5.67 30.72 -32.89
C TRP A 18 -5.37 29.43 -33.65
N SER A 19 -4.21 29.32 -34.34
CA SER A 19 -3.80 28.08 -34.96
C SER A 19 -3.39 27.16 -33.85
N GLN A 20 -4.35 26.41 -33.35
CA GLN A 20 -4.08 25.31 -32.48
C GLN A 20 -3.47 24.20 -33.30
N ASP A 21 -2.23 23.85 -33.02
CA ASP A 21 -1.62 22.68 -33.66
C ASP A 21 -2.28 21.43 -33.11
N ILE A 22 -2.91 20.66 -33.97
CA ILE A 22 -3.45 19.36 -33.63
C ILE A 22 -2.44 18.30 -34.05
N LEU A 23 -1.79 17.69 -33.08
CA LEU A 23 -0.99 16.50 -33.32
C LEU A 23 -1.88 15.27 -33.28
N ARG A 24 -1.63 14.32 -34.16
CA ARG A 24 -2.35 13.05 -34.24
C ARG A 24 -1.38 11.91 -34.43
N SER A 25 -1.72 10.78 -33.83
CA SER A 25 -1.05 9.52 -34.16
C SER A 25 -1.25 9.17 -35.61
N SER A 26 -0.19 8.70 -36.27
CA SER A 26 -0.25 8.12 -37.60
C SER A 26 -1.13 6.85 -37.65
N THR A 27 -1.35 6.21 -36.51
CA THR A 27 -2.23 5.04 -36.32
C THR A 27 -3.64 5.39 -35.85
N GLY A 28 -3.91 6.67 -35.55
CA GLY A 28 -5.20 7.13 -35.06
C GLY A 28 -5.45 6.84 -33.57
N GLU A 29 -4.43 6.37 -32.84
CA GLU A 29 -4.57 5.96 -31.43
C GLU A 29 -4.65 7.13 -30.46
N TRP A 30 -4.23 8.33 -30.84
CA TRP A 30 -4.32 9.52 -30.01
C TRP A 30 -4.42 10.82 -30.83
N GLU A 31 -5.02 11.84 -30.20
CA GLU A 31 -5.08 13.22 -30.68
C GLU A 31 -4.78 14.17 -29.50
N ALA A 32 -3.83 15.09 -29.71
CA ALA A 32 -3.49 16.14 -28.76
C ALA A 32 -3.69 17.51 -29.37
N LYS A 33 -4.37 18.42 -28.67
CA LYS A 33 -4.43 19.84 -29.01
C LYS A 33 -3.37 20.60 -28.25
N ILE A 34 -2.50 21.29 -28.98
CA ILE A 34 -1.34 21.98 -28.41
C ILE A 34 -1.51 23.47 -28.59
N SER A 35 -1.22 24.27 -27.59
CA SER A 35 -1.21 25.72 -27.65
C SER A 35 0.05 26.23 -28.36
N GLU A 36 0.04 27.49 -28.75
CA GLU A 36 1.21 28.18 -29.30
C GLU A 36 2.43 28.16 -28.35
N LYS A 37 2.20 28.00 -27.06
CA LYS A 37 3.25 27.85 -26.04
C LYS A 37 3.77 26.42 -25.89
N GLY A 38 3.32 25.48 -26.75
CA GLY A 38 3.74 24.10 -26.66
C GLY A 38 3.12 23.27 -25.51
N VAL A 39 2.02 23.74 -24.92
CA VAL A 39 1.33 23.06 -23.83
C VAL A 39 0.11 22.31 -24.34
N ILE A 40 -0.07 21.05 -23.91
CA ILE A 40 -1.29 20.28 -24.22
C ILE A 40 -2.49 20.94 -23.56
N GLN A 41 -3.54 21.17 -24.34
CA GLN A 41 -4.82 21.67 -23.86
C GLN A 41 -5.87 20.57 -23.76
N SER A 42 -5.78 19.56 -24.60
CA SER A 42 -6.60 18.37 -24.52
C SER A 42 -5.86 17.17 -25.10
N LEU A 43 -6.08 16.00 -24.53
CA LEU A 43 -5.48 14.76 -24.96
C LEU A 43 -6.56 13.67 -24.99
N LYS A 44 -6.72 13.04 -26.15
CA LYS A 44 -7.53 11.84 -26.33
C LYS A 44 -6.61 10.69 -26.65
N MET A 45 -6.81 9.54 -26.03
CA MET A 45 -6.04 8.32 -26.29
C MET A 45 -6.96 7.11 -26.37
N THR A 46 -6.58 6.13 -27.17
CA THR A 46 -7.24 4.83 -27.25
C THR A 46 -6.45 3.85 -26.38
N PHE A 47 -7.12 3.25 -25.42
CA PHE A 47 -6.52 2.30 -24.49
C PHE A 47 -6.89 0.88 -24.93
N GLY A 48 -5.89 0.12 -25.39
CA GLY A 48 -6.12 -1.23 -25.90
C GLY A 48 -7.07 -1.24 -27.12
N ASN A 49 -8.11 -2.08 -27.02
CA ASN A 49 -9.16 -2.19 -28.05
C ASN A 49 -10.38 -1.31 -27.76
N ASP A 50 -10.33 -0.48 -26.76
CA ASP A 50 -11.42 0.35 -26.32
C ASP A 50 -11.60 1.60 -27.15
N LYS A 51 -12.70 2.30 -26.92
CA LYS A 51 -12.94 3.60 -27.53
C LYS A 51 -11.94 4.63 -26.99
N SER A 52 -11.67 5.64 -27.82
CA SER A 52 -10.84 6.77 -27.41
C SER A 52 -11.44 7.47 -26.18
N VAL A 53 -10.63 7.60 -25.15
CA VAL A 53 -10.95 8.26 -23.88
C VAL A 53 -10.21 9.58 -23.80
N SER A 54 -10.86 10.61 -23.26
CA SER A 54 -10.18 11.87 -22.93
C SER A 54 -9.36 11.68 -21.66
N VAL A 55 -8.04 11.81 -21.78
CA VAL A 55 -7.17 11.89 -20.61
C VAL A 55 -7.44 13.23 -19.93
N PRO A 56 -7.74 13.25 -18.63
CA PRO A 56 -7.99 14.49 -17.91
C PRO A 56 -6.69 15.31 -17.86
N TRP A 57 -6.62 16.31 -18.72
CA TRP A 57 -5.45 17.16 -18.85
C TRP A 57 -5.80 18.58 -18.46
N HIS A 58 -4.96 19.22 -17.67
CA HIS A 58 -5.05 20.64 -17.41
C HIS A 58 -3.81 21.37 -17.98
N SER A 59 -3.92 22.66 -18.21
CA SER A 59 -2.93 23.46 -18.94
C SER A 59 -1.62 23.73 -18.19
N THR A 60 -1.24 22.89 -17.25
CA THR A 60 -0.08 23.10 -16.38
C THR A 60 1.15 22.28 -16.75
N GLY A 61 1.22 21.72 -17.96
CA GLY A 61 2.46 21.11 -18.46
C GLY A 61 3.53 22.19 -18.63
N GLU A 62 4.17 22.59 -17.56
CA GLU A 62 5.13 23.70 -17.51
C GLU A 62 6.31 23.40 -16.62
N TYR A 63 7.40 24.12 -16.80
CA TYR A 63 8.50 24.10 -15.84
C TYR A 63 8.09 24.82 -14.55
N ALA A 64 8.37 24.16 -13.44
CA ALA A 64 8.10 24.68 -12.11
C ALA A 64 9.37 24.65 -11.27
N GLY A 65 9.58 25.70 -10.51
CA GLY A 65 10.53 25.66 -9.40
C GLY A 65 9.92 24.92 -8.21
N PRO A 66 10.73 24.66 -7.16
CA PRO A 66 10.25 24.02 -5.96
C PRO A 66 9.20 24.91 -5.28
N SER A 67 7.98 24.46 -5.26
CA SER A 67 6.89 25.12 -4.54
C SER A 67 6.08 24.10 -3.76
N PHE A 68 5.74 24.46 -2.56
CA PHE A 68 4.98 23.60 -1.67
C PHE A 68 4.01 24.49 -0.89
N SER A 69 2.73 24.16 -0.94
CA SER A 69 1.68 24.87 -0.20
C SER A 69 0.90 23.88 0.65
N TYR A 70 0.64 24.25 1.89
CA TYR A 70 -0.21 23.49 2.78
C TYR A 70 -1.04 24.42 3.67
N THR A 71 -2.13 23.90 4.21
CA THR A 71 -2.96 24.63 5.18
C THR A 71 -2.92 23.93 6.52
N ASP A 72 -2.51 24.63 7.53
CA ASP A 72 -2.68 24.20 8.91
C ASP A 72 -4.16 24.24 9.28
N LEU A 73 -4.78 23.08 9.41
CA LEU A 73 -6.21 22.94 9.73
C LEU A 73 -6.55 23.51 11.11
N TYR A 74 -5.62 23.44 12.04
CA TYR A 74 -5.87 23.94 13.40
C TYR A 74 -5.78 25.44 13.49
N LYS A 75 -4.82 26.02 12.80
CA LYS A 75 -4.63 27.48 12.76
C LYS A 75 -5.36 28.14 11.60
N LYS A 76 -5.97 27.36 10.70
CA LYS A 76 -6.61 27.84 9.45
C LYS A 76 -5.70 28.78 8.65
N LYS A 77 -4.41 28.52 8.68
CA LYS A 77 -3.40 29.39 8.08
C LYS A 77 -2.75 28.64 6.92
N ALA A 78 -2.77 29.25 5.75
CA ALA A 78 -2.07 28.74 4.59
C ALA A 78 -0.58 29.10 4.66
N PHE A 79 0.26 28.16 4.31
CA PHE A 79 1.70 28.34 4.19
C PHE A 79 2.10 27.99 2.77
N THR A 80 2.93 28.79 2.18
CA THR A 80 3.52 28.55 0.88
C THR A 80 5.01 28.57 1.04
N TYR A 81 5.64 27.44 0.67
CA TYR A 81 7.08 27.35 0.57
C TYR A 81 7.45 27.55 -0.89
N SER A 82 8.23 28.55 -1.18
CA SER A 82 8.89 28.69 -2.46
C SER A 82 10.33 29.08 -2.21
N SER A 83 11.25 28.25 -2.62
CA SER A 83 12.64 28.64 -2.78
C SER A 83 12.81 29.00 -4.25
N MET A 84 13.13 30.22 -4.53
CA MET A 84 13.33 30.69 -5.90
C MET A 84 14.74 31.22 -6.05
N LYS A 85 15.69 30.30 -6.15
CA LYS A 85 16.97 30.68 -6.74
C LYS A 85 16.80 30.77 -8.25
N THR A 86 17.06 31.93 -8.82
CA THR A 86 17.01 32.11 -10.26
C THR A 86 18.31 31.62 -10.87
N TYR A 87 18.22 30.61 -11.72
CA TYR A 87 19.34 30.13 -12.52
C TYR A 87 19.31 30.71 -13.94
N PRO A 88 20.44 30.95 -14.56
CA PRO A 88 20.51 31.42 -15.95
C PRO A 88 20.23 30.25 -16.95
N LEU A 89 19.14 29.55 -16.72
CA LEU A 89 18.71 28.39 -17.50
C LEU A 89 17.56 28.79 -18.43
N SER A 90 17.59 28.31 -19.67
CA SER A 90 16.42 28.31 -20.55
C SER A 90 15.84 26.92 -20.67
N HIS A 91 14.52 26.87 -20.82
CA HIS A 91 13.75 25.65 -20.91
C HIS A 91 12.93 25.66 -22.20
N SER A 92 12.78 24.48 -22.82
CA SER A 92 11.84 24.31 -23.91
C SER A 92 11.08 22.98 -23.82
N ILE A 93 9.83 23.02 -24.25
CA ILE A 93 8.90 21.90 -24.26
C ILE A 93 8.48 21.69 -25.73
N LYS A 94 8.58 20.46 -26.21
CA LYS A 94 8.12 20.13 -27.58
C LYS A 94 7.43 18.76 -27.58
N TYR A 95 6.18 18.72 -28.00
CA TYR A 95 5.47 17.48 -28.30
C TYR A 95 5.61 17.11 -29.77
N THR A 96 5.83 15.83 -30.02
CA THR A 96 5.97 15.27 -31.38
C THR A 96 5.26 13.93 -31.47
N GLU A 97 4.95 13.55 -32.70
CA GLU A 97 4.58 12.17 -33.01
C GLU A 97 5.83 11.42 -33.44
N GLU A 98 6.13 10.29 -32.79
CA GLU A 98 7.24 9.43 -33.18
C GLU A 98 6.80 7.98 -33.16
N ASN A 99 6.86 7.32 -34.33
CA ASN A 99 6.49 5.91 -34.48
C ASN A 99 5.09 5.57 -33.92
N GLY A 100 4.12 6.43 -34.16
CA GLY A 100 2.75 6.29 -33.68
C GLY A 100 2.52 6.82 -32.28
N LYS A 101 3.56 7.15 -31.50
CA LYS A 101 3.46 7.53 -30.09
C LYS A 101 3.56 9.03 -29.88
N LEU A 102 2.84 9.53 -28.90
CA LEU A 102 3.03 10.87 -28.37
C LEU A 102 4.33 10.93 -27.58
N THR A 103 5.22 11.83 -27.99
CA THR A 103 6.53 12.00 -27.36
C THR A 103 6.70 13.44 -26.91
N LEU A 104 7.24 13.61 -25.73
CA LEU A 104 7.59 14.91 -25.14
C LEU A 104 9.10 15.04 -25.09
N LEU A 105 9.64 16.08 -25.70
CA LEU A 105 11.03 16.48 -25.59
C LEU A 105 11.11 17.67 -24.62
N LEU A 106 11.83 17.49 -23.54
CA LEU A 106 12.17 18.51 -22.55
C LEU A 106 13.64 18.89 -22.73
N THR A 107 13.92 20.18 -22.77
CA THR A 107 15.29 20.70 -22.92
C THR A 107 15.56 21.73 -21.85
N VAL A 108 16.73 21.63 -21.21
CA VAL A 108 17.26 22.63 -20.29
C VAL A 108 18.65 23.02 -20.74
N LYS A 109 18.91 24.31 -20.89
CA LYS A 109 20.19 24.85 -21.30
C LYS A 109 20.73 25.86 -20.31
N ASN A 110 21.98 25.71 -19.91
CA ASN A 110 22.73 26.74 -19.18
C ASN A 110 23.17 27.85 -20.17
N ASN A 111 22.69 29.07 -19.97
CA ASN A 111 23.00 30.21 -20.83
C ASN A 111 24.17 31.06 -20.29
N SER A 112 24.91 30.55 -19.34
CA SER A 112 26.04 31.27 -18.74
C SER A 112 27.37 30.63 -19.05
N GLU A 113 28.43 31.41 -18.80
CA GLU A 113 29.84 30.98 -18.96
C GLU A 113 30.35 30.23 -17.72
N THR A 114 29.50 29.96 -16.74
CA THR A 114 29.86 29.26 -15.50
C THR A 114 29.01 28.01 -15.29
N THR A 115 29.57 27.02 -14.63
CA THR A 115 28.81 25.83 -14.21
C THR A 115 27.72 26.25 -13.22
N GLN A 116 26.49 25.83 -13.50
CA GLN A 116 25.36 26.03 -12.60
C GLN A 116 25.19 24.77 -11.77
N VAL A 117 25.41 24.90 -10.46
CA VAL A 117 25.10 23.83 -9.50
C VAL A 117 23.68 24.07 -8.97
N ILE A 118 22.86 23.03 -9.04
CA ILE A 118 21.45 23.12 -8.65
C ILE A 118 21.35 22.93 -7.13
N GLU A 119 20.80 23.91 -6.46
CA GLU A 119 20.53 23.88 -5.01
C GLU A 119 19.05 23.58 -4.72
N ASP A 120 18.18 23.85 -5.73
CA ASP A 120 16.75 23.53 -5.73
C ASP A 120 16.42 22.76 -7.01
N GLU A 121 15.43 21.87 -6.95
CA GLU A 121 15.04 21.06 -8.11
C GLU A 121 14.58 21.90 -9.29
N THR A 122 14.89 21.46 -10.51
CA THR A 122 14.37 21.98 -11.76
C THR A 122 13.37 20.98 -12.32
N SER A 123 12.11 21.28 -12.20
CA SER A 123 11.02 20.33 -12.39
C SER A 123 10.15 20.67 -13.58
N PHE A 124 9.64 19.63 -14.23
CA PHE A 124 8.57 19.74 -15.22
C PHE A 124 7.29 19.16 -14.63
N ARG A 125 6.22 19.96 -14.57
CA ARG A 125 4.89 19.52 -14.17
C ARG A 125 4.21 18.80 -15.31
N LEU A 126 3.80 17.55 -15.06
CA LEU A 126 2.94 16.84 -15.98
C LEU A 126 1.52 17.44 -15.92
N GLY A 127 0.92 17.62 -17.08
CA GLY A 127 -0.41 18.22 -17.17
C GLY A 127 -1.57 17.27 -16.89
N ILE A 128 -1.32 16.05 -16.44
CA ILE A 128 -2.36 15.08 -16.12
C ILE A 128 -3.10 15.53 -14.86
N ASN A 129 -4.43 15.62 -14.95
CA ASN A 129 -5.23 16.06 -13.81
C ASN A 129 -5.31 14.98 -12.75
N THR A 130 -4.76 15.31 -11.59
CA THR A 130 -4.79 14.46 -10.38
C THR A 130 -5.65 15.09 -9.27
N ILE A 131 -6.33 16.19 -9.56
CA ILE A 131 -7.15 16.92 -8.60
C ILE A 131 -8.53 16.28 -8.51
N MET A 132 -8.90 15.88 -7.31
CA MET A 132 -10.22 15.38 -6.98
C MET A 132 -10.86 16.33 -5.95
N ALA A 133 -11.80 17.15 -6.39
CA ALA A 133 -12.46 18.13 -5.53
C ALA A 133 -13.50 17.49 -4.60
N ASN A 134 -14.04 16.36 -4.99
CA ASN A 134 -15.00 15.59 -4.20
C ASN A 134 -14.91 14.10 -4.58
N PRO A 135 -15.40 13.18 -3.74
CA PRO A 135 -15.34 11.73 -4.00
C PRO A 135 -15.97 11.27 -5.32
N LYS A 136 -16.95 12.01 -5.85
CA LYS A 136 -17.62 11.64 -7.12
C LYS A 136 -16.70 11.79 -8.34
N GLU A 137 -15.63 12.56 -8.22
CA GLU A 137 -14.64 12.75 -9.28
C GLU A 137 -13.64 11.61 -9.36
N TYR A 138 -13.66 10.67 -8.42
CA TYR A 138 -12.75 9.51 -8.36
C TYR A 138 -12.60 8.81 -9.72
N PHE A 139 -13.70 8.54 -10.40
CA PHE A 139 -13.70 7.85 -11.69
C PHE A 139 -13.19 8.67 -12.88
N SER A 140 -12.95 9.96 -12.69
CA SER A 140 -12.41 10.86 -13.72
C SER A 140 -10.93 11.15 -13.57
N ILE A 141 -10.28 10.55 -12.59
CA ILE A 141 -8.87 10.81 -12.25
C ILE A 141 -7.98 9.70 -12.82
N PHE A 142 -6.80 10.09 -13.30
CA PHE A 142 -5.66 9.21 -13.50
C PHE A 142 -4.67 9.44 -12.35
N PHE A 143 -4.62 8.49 -11.42
CA PHE A 143 -3.77 8.61 -10.23
C PHE A 143 -2.31 8.35 -10.60
N PRO A 144 -1.35 9.12 -10.07
CA PRO A 144 0.07 8.89 -10.28
C PRO A 144 0.53 7.68 -9.46
N THR A 145 0.12 6.49 -9.87
CA THR A 145 0.24 5.25 -9.11
C THR A 145 1.68 4.86 -8.86
N LEU A 146 2.56 5.07 -9.85
CA LEU A 146 3.99 4.81 -9.71
C LEU A 146 4.80 5.78 -10.56
N LEU A 147 5.80 6.41 -9.95
CA LEU A 147 6.87 7.13 -10.63
C LEU A 147 8.20 6.57 -10.11
N ARG A 148 9.16 6.32 -11.01
CA ARG A 148 10.41 5.67 -10.63
C ARG A 148 11.59 6.17 -11.45
N SER A 149 12.52 6.84 -10.76
CA SER A 149 13.82 7.18 -11.33
C SER A 149 14.78 6.01 -11.15
N GLU A 150 15.50 5.66 -12.18
CA GLU A 150 16.59 4.68 -12.19
C GLU A 150 17.88 5.36 -12.61
N LYS A 151 19.03 4.77 -12.34
CA LYS A 151 20.35 5.35 -12.71
C LYS A 151 20.45 5.75 -14.17
N THR A 152 19.79 5.04 -15.06
CA THR A 152 19.97 5.16 -16.51
C THR A 152 18.71 5.50 -17.28
N HIS A 153 17.54 5.51 -16.62
CA HIS A 153 16.26 5.73 -17.26
C HIS A 153 15.20 6.13 -16.23
N PHE A 154 14.01 6.47 -16.76
CA PHE A 154 12.84 6.76 -15.92
C PHE A 154 11.63 6.00 -16.48
N TRP A 155 10.76 5.54 -15.58
CA TRP A 155 9.46 5.01 -15.93
C TRP A 155 8.43 5.23 -14.84
N GLY A 156 7.17 5.13 -15.21
CA GLY A 156 6.07 5.24 -14.27
C GLY A 156 4.75 5.05 -14.97
N TYR A 157 3.66 5.11 -14.22
CA TYR A 157 2.33 5.05 -14.80
C TYR A 157 1.30 5.75 -13.93
N PHE A 158 0.27 6.21 -14.63
CA PHE A 158 -0.96 6.72 -14.05
C PHE A 158 -2.06 5.72 -14.36
N GLU A 159 -2.84 5.38 -13.36
CA GLU A 159 -3.93 4.41 -13.49
C GLU A 159 -5.27 5.06 -13.12
N ALA A 160 -6.28 4.76 -13.91
CA ALA A 160 -7.65 5.16 -13.64
C ALA A 160 -8.42 4.04 -12.92
N PRO A 161 -9.46 4.35 -12.13
CA PRO A 161 -10.24 3.35 -11.39
C PRO A 161 -10.95 2.30 -12.25
N ASP A 162 -11.11 2.58 -13.55
CA ASP A 162 -11.65 1.63 -14.53
C ASP A 162 -10.60 0.67 -15.09
N GLY A 163 -9.33 0.84 -14.68
CA GLY A 163 -8.20 -0.02 -15.05
C GLY A 163 -7.41 0.46 -16.26
N HIS A 164 -7.78 1.57 -16.91
CA HIS A 164 -6.96 2.17 -17.96
C HIS A 164 -5.66 2.72 -17.37
N VAL A 165 -4.56 2.53 -18.09
CA VAL A 165 -3.22 2.94 -17.65
C VAL A 165 -2.54 3.81 -18.69
N LEU A 166 -2.04 4.96 -18.26
CA LEU A 166 -1.13 5.78 -19.03
C LEU A 166 0.28 5.62 -18.49
N ALA A 167 1.08 4.78 -19.12
CA ALA A 167 2.47 4.63 -18.77
C ALA A 167 3.34 5.72 -19.40
N LEU A 168 4.40 6.09 -18.70
CA LEU A 168 5.41 7.06 -19.09
C LEU A 168 6.77 6.40 -19.03
N ALA A 169 7.60 6.66 -20.04
CA ALA A 169 8.95 6.11 -20.07
C ALA A 169 9.94 7.05 -20.76
N SER A 170 11.15 7.11 -20.21
CA SER A 170 12.28 7.84 -20.79
C SER A 170 13.54 6.98 -20.77
N SER A 171 14.20 6.87 -21.91
CA SER A 171 15.55 6.26 -21.99
C SER A 171 16.64 7.14 -21.42
N ASP A 172 16.32 8.39 -21.11
CA ASP A 172 17.21 9.33 -20.43
C ASP A 172 16.86 9.34 -18.94
N PRO A 173 17.85 9.30 -18.05
CA PRO A 173 17.61 9.33 -16.63
C PRO A 173 17.04 10.68 -16.20
N ILE A 174 16.05 10.67 -15.32
CA ILE A 174 15.49 11.85 -14.64
C ILE A 174 15.97 11.82 -13.20
N ALA A 175 16.47 12.95 -12.69
CA ALA A 175 17.12 12.99 -11.39
C ALA A 175 16.24 12.46 -10.27
N SER A 176 14.99 12.94 -10.21
CA SER A 176 14.02 12.54 -9.20
C SER A 176 12.58 12.83 -9.65
N TRP A 177 11.65 12.75 -8.75
CA TRP A 177 10.26 13.12 -8.94
C TRP A 177 9.64 13.53 -7.62
N HIS A 178 8.58 14.31 -7.68
CA HIS A 178 7.74 14.59 -6.51
C HIS A 178 6.29 14.84 -6.92
N LEU A 179 5.42 14.89 -5.93
CA LEU A 179 4.02 15.28 -6.12
C LEU A 179 3.80 16.64 -5.48
N ASP A 180 3.30 17.59 -6.26
CA ASP A 180 2.86 18.88 -5.75
C ASP A 180 1.47 18.78 -5.16
N TYR A 181 1.24 19.48 -4.06
CA TYR A 181 -0.05 19.54 -3.37
C TYR A 181 -0.66 20.92 -3.45
N ILE A 182 -1.97 20.98 -3.58
CA ILE A 182 -2.69 22.24 -3.36
C ILE A 182 -3.07 22.37 -1.90
N GLY A 183 -2.79 23.53 -1.33
CA GLY A 183 -3.26 23.90 0.00
C GLY A 183 -4.79 23.78 0.10
N ASN A 184 -5.33 23.45 1.23
CA ASN A 184 -6.74 23.17 1.53
C ASN A 184 -7.25 21.79 1.16
N GLY A 185 -6.51 20.75 1.43
CA GLY A 185 -7.14 19.45 1.43
C GLY A 185 -6.40 18.41 0.67
N HIS A 186 -5.14 18.21 0.94
CA HIS A 186 -4.51 16.93 0.72
C HIS A 186 -4.61 16.43 -0.72
N ARG A 187 -4.57 17.32 -1.69
CA ARG A 187 -4.79 16.97 -3.08
C ARG A 187 -3.51 17.13 -3.85
N ILE A 188 -3.18 16.09 -4.58
CA ILE A 188 -2.09 16.19 -5.54
C ILE A 188 -2.52 17.16 -6.63
N ALA A 189 -1.78 18.24 -6.80
CA ALA A 189 -2.00 19.19 -7.88
C ALA A 189 -1.37 18.70 -9.18
N SER A 190 -0.17 18.13 -9.08
CA SER A 190 0.60 17.67 -10.23
C SER A 190 1.63 16.62 -9.83
N ALA A 191 1.92 15.72 -10.73
CA ALA A 191 3.15 14.94 -10.70
C ALA A 191 4.26 15.73 -11.40
N CYS A 192 5.40 15.87 -10.73
CA CYS A 192 6.54 16.62 -11.20
C CYS A 192 7.72 15.69 -11.47
N LEU A 193 8.38 15.91 -12.60
CA LEU A 193 9.63 15.25 -12.97
C LEU A 193 10.78 16.20 -12.68
N ASP A 194 11.64 15.86 -11.74
CA ASP A 194 12.80 16.66 -11.36
C ASP A 194 13.95 16.34 -12.31
N LEU A 195 14.07 17.14 -13.35
CA LEU A 195 15.06 16.94 -14.40
C LEU A 195 16.49 17.07 -13.89
N LEU A 196 16.69 18.05 -13.00
CA LEU A 196 17.90 18.29 -12.25
C LEU A 196 17.52 18.42 -10.79
N HIS A 197 18.35 17.88 -9.89
CA HIS A 197 18.06 17.88 -8.46
C HIS A 197 19.36 17.92 -7.64
N PRO A 198 19.41 18.68 -6.53
CA PRO A 198 20.57 18.68 -5.65
C PRO A 198 20.81 17.32 -5.00
N LEU A 199 22.07 17.03 -4.69
CA LEU A 199 22.43 15.88 -3.88
C LEU A 199 22.27 16.19 -2.38
N PRO A 200 22.04 15.17 -1.55
CA PRO A 200 22.03 13.73 -1.85
C PRO A 200 20.68 13.22 -2.36
N LEU A 201 20.73 12.20 -3.19
CA LEU A 201 19.61 11.41 -3.65
C LEU A 201 19.83 9.92 -3.30
N PRO A 202 18.76 9.09 -3.28
CA PRO A 202 18.91 7.65 -3.11
C PRO A 202 19.86 7.05 -4.14
N GLN A 203 20.61 6.02 -3.77
CA GLN A 203 21.67 5.44 -4.63
C GLN A 203 21.17 4.89 -5.96
N ARG A 204 19.91 4.53 -6.03
CA ARG A 204 19.25 4.07 -7.26
C ARG A 204 19.07 5.20 -8.29
N HIS A 205 19.02 6.44 -7.85
CA HIS A 205 18.85 7.61 -8.70
C HIS A 205 20.14 8.00 -9.42
N PRO A 206 20.06 8.76 -10.53
CA PRO A 206 21.21 9.39 -11.13
C PRO A 206 21.94 10.28 -10.12
N GLN A 207 23.26 10.22 -10.09
CA GLN A 207 24.08 10.98 -9.15
C GLN A 207 24.85 12.14 -9.80
N ASP A 208 24.59 12.40 -11.08
CA ASP A 208 25.27 13.39 -11.91
C ASP A 208 24.34 14.51 -12.48
N LEU A 209 23.06 14.43 -12.17
CA LEU A 209 22.05 15.40 -12.62
C LEU A 209 21.85 16.55 -11.61
N PHE A 210 22.90 17.04 -11.02
CA PHE A 210 22.87 18.15 -10.07
C PHE A 210 23.51 19.44 -10.58
N SER A 211 24.07 19.42 -11.80
CA SER A 211 24.72 20.60 -12.37
C SER A 211 24.69 20.61 -13.91
N LEU A 212 24.88 21.78 -14.48
CA LEU A 212 25.09 21.99 -15.91
C LEU A 212 26.37 22.80 -16.13
N ALA A 213 27.24 22.30 -16.99
CA ALA A 213 28.46 23.02 -17.42
C ALA A 213 28.12 24.29 -18.22
N PRO A 214 29.05 25.20 -18.45
CA PRO A 214 28.86 26.38 -19.29
C PRO A 214 28.31 26.02 -20.66
N ASN A 215 27.22 26.70 -21.07
CA ASN A 215 26.53 26.46 -22.35
C ASN A 215 26.03 25.02 -22.60
N GLU A 216 26.06 24.15 -21.61
CA GLU A 216 25.55 22.78 -21.70
C GLU A 216 24.05 22.76 -21.96
N THR A 217 23.62 21.84 -22.82
CA THR A 217 22.22 21.54 -23.07
C THR A 217 21.95 20.06 -22.76
N LYS A 218 20.98 19.81 -21.90
CA LYS A 218 20.47 18.46 -21.63
C LYS A 218 19.07 18.31 -22.19
N ASN A 219 18.78 17.10 -22.70
CA ASN A 219 17.49 16.75 -23.26
C ASN A 219 16.97 15.49 -22.61
N TRP A 220 15.66 15.43 -22.41
CA TRP A 220 14.93 14.27 -21.93
C TRP A 220 13.78 13.96 -22.87
N LYS A 221 13.70 12.74 -23.32
CA LYS A 221 12.65 12.26 -24.21
C LYS A 221 11.70 11.35 -23.43
N LEU A 222 10.46 11.77 -23.24
CA LEU A 222 9.43 11.03 -22.54
C LEU A 222 8.38 10.51 -23.53
N VAL A 223 8.05 9.22 -23.47
CA VAL A 223 7.06 8.57 -24.32
C VAL A 223 5.81 8.26 -23.49
N PHE A 224 4.63 8.58 -24.04
CA PHE A 224 3.34 8.26 -23.46
C PHE A 224 2.80 6.97 -24.07
N ILE A 225 2.35 6.04 -23.23
CA ILE A 225 1.96 4.68 -23.63
C ILE A 225 0.61 4.35 -23.02
N PRO A 226 -0.51 4.46 -23.78
CA PRO A 226 -1.83 4.06 -23.30
C PRO A 226 -1.96 2.53 -23.32
N LEU A 227 -2.43 1.96 -22.21
CA LEU A 227 -2.55 0.52 -21.99
C LEU A 227 -3.93 0.16 -21.43
N SER A 228 -4.43 -1.02 -21.73
CA SER A 228 -5.75 -1.46 -21.27
C SER A 228 -5.75 -1.93 -19.82
N ASN A 229 -4.59 -2.30 -19.29
CA ASN A 229 -4.45 -2.73 -17.89
C ASN A 229 -3.00 -2.67 -17.40
N ILE A 230 -2.85 -2.74 -16.11
CA ILE A 230 -1.56 -2.64 -15.38
C ILE A 230 -0.56 -3.74 -15.77
N ASN A 231 -1.01 -4.94 -16.12
CA ASN A 231 -0.11 -6.06 -16.40
C ASN A 231 0.71 -5.84 -17.71
N GLU A 232 0.27 -4.95 -18.56
CA GLU A 232 0.96 -4.61 -19.80
C GLU A 232 2.16 -3.67 -19.57
N VAL A 233 2.19 -2.94 -18.44
CA VAL A 233 3.17 -1.88 -18.17
C VAL A 233 4.63 -2.35 -18.33
N PRO A 234 5.08 -3.45 -17.69
CA PRO A 234 6.49 -3.84 -17.78
C PRO A 234 6.94 -4.14 -19.21
N SER A 235 6.13 -4.86 -19.99
CA SER A 235 6.45 -5.20 -21.38
C SER A 235 6.37 -3.99 -22.31
N ALA A 236 5.39 -3.13 -22.11
CA ALA A 236 5.21 -1.93 -22.92
C ALA A 236 6.33 -0.91 -22.70
N VAL A 237 6.74 -0.69 -21.45
CA VAL A 237 7.88 0.16 -21.10
C VAL A 237 9.17 -0.41 -21.67
N ALA A 238 9.45 -1.70 -21.45
CA ALA A 238 10.63 -2.37 -22.00
C ALA A 238 10.73 -2.18 -23.53
N LYS A 239 9.60 -2.31 -24.22
CA LYS A 239 9.52 -2.15 -25.67
C LYS A 239 9.69 -0.69 -26.12
N ALA A 240 9.09 0.25 -25.38
CA ALA A 240 9.05 1.65 -25.78
C ALA A 240 10.41 2.34 -25.76
N ILE A 241 11.26 2.00 -24.78
CA ILE A 241 12.56 2.63 -24.59
C ILE A 241 13.73 1.64 -24.59
N SER A 242 13.48 0.37 -24.95
CA SER A 242 14.49 -0.69 -25.14
C SER A 242 15.37 -0.94 -23.92
N ILE A 243 14.78 -0.95 -22.73
CA ILE A 243 15.45 -1.25 -21.47
C ILE A 243 15.12 -2.64 -20.96
N PRO A 244 15.95 -3.25 -20.11
CA PRO A 244 15.58 -4.46 -19.38
C PRO A 244 14.66 -4.08 -18.20
N MET A 245 13.39 -4.46 -18.25
CA MET A 245 12.45 -4.30 -17.14
C MET A 245 12.44 -5.55 -16.26
N ILE A 246 12.54 -5.36 -14.94
CA ILE A 246 12.34 -6.44 -13.99
C ILE A 246 10.88 -6.47 -13.56
N HIS A 247 10.24 -7.61 -13.70
CA HIS A 247 8.90 -7.86 -13.18
C HIS A 247 8.93 -8.98 -12.15
N LEU A 248 8.40 -8.73 -10.98
CA LEU A 248 8.27 -9.65 -9.86
C LEU A 248 6.79 -9.82 -9.50
N GLU A 249 6.28 -11.03 -9.51
CA GLU A 249 4.95 -11.31 -8.97
C GLU A 249 4.97 -11.31 -7.44
N ARG A 250 6.08 -11.80 -6.87
CA ARG A 250 6.30 -11.93 -5.44
C ARG A 250 7.61 -11.27 -5.03
N THR A 251 7.55 -10.38 -4.06
CA THR A 251 8.70 -9.63 -3.53
C THR A 251 9.16 -10.14 -2.16
N THR A 252 8.65 -11.28 -1.71
CA THR A 252 9.04 -11.89 -0.43
C THR A 252 9.12 -13.40 -0.54
N ALA A 253 9.97 -14.00 0.29
CA ALA A 253 10.10 -15.46 0.43
C ALA A 253 10.51 -15.83 1.86
N SER A 254 10.19 -17.06 2.28
CA SER A 254 10.91 -17.72 3.38
C SER A 254 12.17 -18.41 2.84
N PRO A 255 13.18 -18.68 3.67
CA PRO A 255 14.30 -19.52 3.27
C PRO A 255 13.85 -20.83 2.61
N GLY A 256 14.49 -21.18 1.50
CA GLY A 256 14.20 -22.38 0.71
C GLY A 256 13.00 -22.28 -0.25
N GLU A 257 12.22 -21.22 -0.21
CA GLU A 257 11.18 -20.99 -1.20
C GLU A 257 11.76 -20.52 -2.54
N THR A 258 11.07 -20.87 -3.63
CA THR A 258 11.42 -20.44 -4.98
C THR A 258 10.62 -19.20 -5.36
N THR A 259 11.30 -18.17 -5.87
CA THR A 259 10.68 -16.96 -6.42
C THR A 259 10.99 -16.82 -7.91
N ASP A 260 10.05 -16.24 -8.64
CA ASP A 260 10.16 -16.00 -10.08
C ASP A 260 10.67 -14.56 -10.32
N ILE A 261 11.61 -14.43 -11.26
CA ILE A 261 12.15 -13.16 -11.72
C ILE A 261 12.01 -13.12 -13.23
N HIS A 262 11.20 -12.21 -13.74
CA HIS A 262 11.04 -11.98 -15.16
C HIS A 262 11.83 -10.75 -15.60
N ILE A 263 12.67 -10.89 -16.60
CA ILE A 263 13.37 -9.79 -17.22
C ILE A 263 12.85 -9.63 -18.63
N LEU A 264 12.16 -8.54 -18.88
CA LEU A 264 11.61 -8.19 -20.18
C LEU A 264 12.62 -7.32 -20.92
N SER A 265 13.16 -7.81 -22.06
CA SER A 265 14.20 -7.08 -22.81
C SER A 265 14.01 -7.24 -24.30
N THR A 266 13.92 -6.14 -25.03
CA THR A 266 13.62 -6.11 -26.47
C THR A 266 14.84 -6.02 -27.37
N GLY A 267 16.03 -5.81 -26.83
CA GLY A 267 17.25 -5.51 -27.62
C GLY A 267 17.97 -6.73 -28.23
N GLY A 268 17.41 -7.94 -28.15
CA GLY A 268 18.04 -9.17 -28.64
C GLY A 268 19.22 -9.66 -27.79
N ILE A 269 19.77 -8.85 -26.93
CA ILE A 269 20.86 -9.17 -26.01
C ILE A 269 20.24 -9.58 -24.66
N ALA A 270 20.62 -10.73 -24.15
CA ALA A 270 20.22 -11.18 -22.83
C ALA A 270 20.83 -10.25 -21.76
N PRO A 271 20.02 -9.59 -20.93
CA PRO A 271 20.53 -8.80 -19.83
C PRO A 271 21.31 -9.67 -18.86
N LYS A 272 22.41 -9.14 -18.32
CA LYS A 272 23.10 -9.78 -17.21
C LYS A 272 22.27 -9.65 -15.95
N LEU A 273 21.89 -10.75 -15.36
CA LEU A 273 21.23 -10.81 -14.06
C LEU A 273 22.28 -10.92 -12.97
N ILE A 274 22.21 -10.02 -11.99
CA ILE A 274 23.05 -10.02 -10.80
C ILE A 274 22.11 -10.00 -9.59
N ILE A 275 22.29 -10.93 -8.66
CA ILE A 275 21.55 -10.96 -7.41
C ILE A 275 22.55 -10.95 -6.27
N SER A 276 22.40 -9.99 -5.38
CA SER A 276 23.24 -9.83 -4.19
C SER A 276 22.40 -10.03 -2.94
N GLY A 277 22.82 -10.92 -2.08
CA GLY A 277 22.19 -11.11 -0.76
C GLY A 277 22.57 -10.02 0.25
N PRO A 278 22.05 -10.11 1.49
CA PRO A 278 22.16 -9.05 2.50
C PRO A 278 23.59 -8.68 2.89
N GLN A 279 24.56 -9.58 2.70
CA GLN A 279 25.99 -9.35 2.97
C GLN A 279 26.79 -9.10 1.69
N GLY A 280 26.12 -8.81 0.57
CA GLY A 280 26.77 -8.60 -0.73
C GLY A 280 27.19 -9.88 -1.46
N GLN A 281 26.93 -11.07 -0.90
CA GLN A 281 27.21 -12.33 -1.56
C GLN A 281 26.37 -12.52 -2.81
N GLN A 282 26.98 -13.08 -3.85
CA GLN A 282 26.27 -13.41 -5.08
C GLN A 282 25.31 -14.59 -4.85
N VAL A 283 24.09 -14.46 -5.35
CA VAL A 283 23.04 -15.46 -5.27
C VAL A 283 22.73 -15.99 -6.67
N PRO A 284 22.79 -17.31 -6.91
CA PRO A 284 22.52 -17.86 -8.22
C PRO A 284 21.02 -17.83 -8.51
N ALA A 285 20.68 -17.56 -9.79
CA ALA A 285 19.35 -17.76 -10.32
C ALA A 285 19.46 -18.63 -11.59
N ARG A 286 18.50 -19.52 -11.75
CA ARG A 286 18.44 -20.45 -12.88
C ARG A 286 17.53 -19.88 -13.96
N LEU A 287 18.03 -19.70 -15.18
CA LEU A 287 17.16 -19.42 -16.33
C LEU A 287 16.31 -20.67 -16.61
N VAL A 288 15.00 -20.53 -16.45
CA VAL A 288 14.04 -21.62 -16.64
C VAL A 288 13.54 -21.66 -18.07
N LYS A 289 13.19 -20.46 -18.58
CA LYS A 289 12.56 -20.32 -19.90
C LYS A 289 12.86 -18.97 -20.50
N LYS A 290 12.97 -18.98 -21.84
CA LYS A 290 12.93 -17.76 -22.65
C LYS A 290 11.72 -17.83 -23.57
N THR A 291 10.85 -16.83 -23.50
CA THR A 291 9.67 -16.74 -24.36
C THR A 291 9.65 -15.35 -25.00
N GLY A 292 10.03 -15.28 -26.26
CA GLY A 292 10.18 -13.98 -26.93
C GLY A 292 11.22 -13.11 -26.21
N ASN A 293 10.73 -12.00 -25.65
CA ASN A 293 11.53 -11.00 -24.93
C ASN A 293 11.54 -11.21 -23.41
N ASP A 294 10.86 -12.22 -22.89
CA ASP A 294 10.79 -12.55 -21.47
C ASP A 294 11.81 -13.65 -21.14
N TYR A 295 12.74 -13.31 -20.24
CA TYR A 295 13.71 -14.20 -19.63
C TYR A 295 13.23 -14.52 -18.22
N HIS A 296 12.66 -15.71 -18.04
CA HIS A 296 12.17 -16.19 -16.76
C HIS A 296 13.26 -16.93 -15.98
N TYR A 297 13.62 -16.40 -14.84
CA TYR A 297 14.57 -16.99 -13.90
C TYR A 297 13.85 -17.44 -12.63
N GLU A 298 14.39 -18.48 -12.00
CA GLU A 298 14.04 -18.88 -10.65
C GLU A 298 15.22 -18.65 -9.70
N MET A 299 14.92 -18.04 -8.56
CA MET A 299 15.83 -17.90 -7.43
C MET A 299 15.29 -18.72 -6.26
N VAL A 300 16.11 -19.53 -5.63
CA VAL A 300 15.79 -20.15 -4.35
C VAL A 300 16.32 -19.25 -3.25
N ALA A 301 15.42 -18.81 -2.36
CA ALA A 301 15.79 -18.01 -1.21
C ALA A 301 16.76 -18.77 -0.30
N SER A 302 17.90 -18.17 0.00
CA SER A 302 18.88 -18.81 0.88
C SER A 302 18.43 -18.79 2.35
N GLU A 303 19.18 -19.48 3.19
CA GLU A 303 18.95 -19.53 4.65
C GLU A 303 19.19 -18.17 5.33
N GLN A 304 19.82 -17.22 4.64
CA GLN A 304 20.07 -15.91 5.15
C GLN A 304 18.90 -14.97 4.87
N ASP A 305 18.27 -14.47 5.90
CA ASP A 305 17.19 -13.49 5.82
C ASP A 305 17.72 -12.07 5.57
N GLY A 306 16.92 -11.23 4.96
CA GLY A 306 17.24 -9.85 4.62
C GLY A 306 16.87 -9.46 3.19
N MET A 307 17.38 -8.30 2.76
CA MET A 307 17.13 -7.75 1.45
C MET A 307 18.05 -8.37 0.39
N TYR A 308 17.47 -8.89 -0.68
CA TYR A 308 18.15 -9.38 -1.86
C TYR A 308 17.97 -8.41 -3.00
N ASN A 309 19.05 -7.76 -3.42
CA ASN A 309 19.02 -6.80 -4.50
C ASN A 309 19.23 -7.49 -5.84
N ILE A 310 18.37 -7.17 -6.79
CA ILE A 310 18.32 -7.75 -8.14
C ILE A 310 18.64 -6.65 -9.12
N ILE A 311 19.60 -6.89 -10.01
CA ILE A 311 20.01 -5.98 -11.07
C ILE A 311 19.90 -6.67 -12.41
N ALA A 312 19.17 -6.08 -13.32
CA ALA A 312 19.21 -6.43 -14.75
C ALA A 312 20.02 -5.39 -15.49
N GLN A 313 21.14 -5.79 -16.07
CA GLN A 313 22.11 -4.89 -16.70
C GLN A 313 22.35 -5.26 -18.15
N THR A 314 22.38 -4.25 -19.00
CA THR A 314 22.95 -4.26 -20.37
C THR A 314 24.15 -3.32 -20.40
N ASP A 315 24.81 -3.20 -21.54
CA ASP A 315 25.91 -2.22 -21.69
C ASP A 315 25.50 -0.78 -21.40
N ARG A 316 24.22 -0.45 -21.61
CA ARG A 316 23.70 0.91 -21.49
C ARG A 316 22.78 1.11 -20.27
N TYR A 317 22.00 0.09 -19.92
CA TYR A 317 20.93 0.25 -18.95
C TYR A 317 21.09 -0.61 -17.72
N HIS A 318 20.61 -0.09 -16.61
CA HIS A 318 20.68 -0.68 -15.30
C HIS A 318 19.32 -0.51 -14.60
N THR A 319 18.62 -1.62 -14.34
CA THR A 319 17.32 -1.63 -13.65
C THR A 319 17.44 -2.41 -12.36
N GLU A 320 16.84 -1.90 -11.29
CA GLU A 320 16.95 -2.48 -9.95
C GLU A 320 15.58 -2.95 -9.41
N ALA A 321 15.63 -4.05 -8.66
CA ALA A 321 14.51 -4.58 -7.90
C ALA A 321 15.02 -5.21 -6.60
N ASN A 322 14.12 -5.52 -5.67
CA ASN A 322 14.50 -6.30 -4.50
C ASN A 322 13.44 -7.30 -4.05
N ILE A 323 13.91 -8.36 -3.39
CA ILE A 323 13.11 -9.38 -2.72
C ILE A 323 13.54 -9.43 -1.27
N TYR A 324 12.58 -9.47 -0.36
CA TYR A 324 12.83 -9.62 1.06
C TYR A 324 12.66 -11.08 1.50
N VAL A 325 13.78 -11.72 1.82
CA VAL A 325 13.78 -13.03 2.48
C VAL A 325 13.56 -12.79 3.96
N ARG A 326 12.41 -13.22 4.46
CA ARG A 326 11.94 -12.87 5.79
C ARG A 326 12.28 -13.91 6.85
N LYS A 327 12.31 -13.49 8.09
CA LYS A 327 12.23 -14.36 9.26
C LYS A 327 10.86 -15.06 9.33
N PRO A 328 10.69 -16.08 10.17
CA PRO A 328 9.35 -16.61 10.46
C PRO A 328 8.38 -15.52 10.90
N TRP A 329 7.14 -15.61 10.51
CA TRP A 329 6.12 -14.62 10.85
C TRP A 329 5.97 -14.42 12.36
N SER A 330 6.10 -15.52 13.12
CA SER A 330 6.03 -15.47 14.60
C SER A 330 7.12 -14.61 15.22
N TRP A 331 8.27 -14.47 14.57
CA TRP A 331 9.34 -13.59 15.04
C TRP A 331 8.89 -12.11 15.01
N TYR A 332 8.26 -11.67 13.91
CA TYR A 332 7.77 -10.28 13.79
C TYR A 332 6.68 -9.99 14.82
N LEU A 333 5.74 -10.90 15.00
CA LEU A 333 4.70 -10.76 16.02
C LEU A 333 5.30 -10.65 17.44
N ALA A 334 6.32 -11.46 17.74
CA ALA A 334 7.01 -11.40 19.03
C ALA A 334 7.73 -10.07 19.25
N GLN A 335 8.42 -9.55 18.22
CA GLN A 335 9.08 -8.26 18.34
C GLN A 335 8.05 -7.12 18.47
N ALA A 336 7.00 -7.13 17.66
CA ALA A 336 5.92 -6.16 17.79
C ALA A 336 5.27 -6.14 19.18
N GLY A 337 5.07 -7.31 19.79
CA GLY A 337 4.59 -7.42 21.16
C GLY A 337 5.54 -6.81 22.20
N LYS A 338 6.84 -7.03 22.05
CA LYS A 338 7.86 -6.41 22.92
C LYS A 338 7.92 -4.89 22.73
N GLU A 339 7.89 -4.42 21.48
CA GLU A 339 7.93 -2.99 21.17
C GLU A 339 6.68 -2.27 21.70
N ALA A 340 5.51 -2.90 21.60
CA ALA A 340 4.29 -2.36 22.19
C ALA A 340 4.39 -2.14 23.69
N LEU A 341 5.11 -3.01 24.41
CA LEU A 341 5.33 -2.89 25.86
C LEU A 341 6.46 -1.93 26.20
N ARG A 342 7.49 -1.83 25.36
CA ARG A 342 8.57 -0.86 25.52
C ARG A 342 8.05 0.57 25.38
N MET A 343 7.11 0.79 24.48
CA MET A 343 6.49 2.09 24.27
C MET A 343 5.53 2.39 25.41
N GLU A 344 5.69 3.55 26.03
CA GLU A 344 4.82 3.95 27.12
C GLU A 344 3.41 4.29 26.61
N GLN A 345 2.49 3.40 26.87
CA GLN A 345 1.05 3.64 26.69
C GLN A 345 0.50 4.58 27.77
N LYS A 346 1.31 5.52 28.23
CA LYS A 346 1.13 6.25 29.51
C LYS A 346 -0.13 7.06 29.62
N THR A 347 -0.58 7.56 28.53
CA THR A 347 -1.72 8.46 28.57
C THR A 347 -2.58 8.16 27.39
N ALA A 348 -3.45 7.36 27.68
CA ALA A 348 -4.46 6.90 26.81
C ALA A 348 -5.39 7.96 26.23
N ARG A 349 -5.06 9.22 26.35
CA ARG A 349 -5.86 10.25 25.71
C ARG A 349 -5.65 10.33 24.22
N HIS A 350 -4.65 9.61 23.70
CA HIS A 350 -4.48 9.49 22.27
C HIS A 350 -5.12 8.21 21.73
N ARG A 351 -5.87 8.35 20.68
CA ARG A 351 -6.72 7.29 20.10
C ARG A 351 -5.97 6.03 19.66
N GLU A 352 -4.71 6.15 19.28
CA GLU A 352 -3.91 5.02 18.79
C GLU A 352 -3.00 4.38 19.85
N ALA A 353 -2.87 5.00 21.00
CA ALA A 353 -1.93 4.53 22.04
C ALA A 353 -2.17 3.08 22.50
N TRP A 354 -3.41 2.63 22.52
CA TRP A 354 -3.80 1.30 22.97
C TRP A 354 -3.76 0.23 21.88
N MET A 355 -3.56 0.61 20.62
CA MET A 355 -3.50 -0.39 19.55
C MET A 355 -2.29 -1.31 19.68
N GLY A 356 -1.24 -0.90 20.37
CA GLY A 356 -0.12 -1.77 20.73
C GLY A 356 -0.52 -3.05 21.47
N PHE A 357 -1.62 -3.02 22.20
CA PHE A 357 -2.15 -4.22 22.88
C PHE A 357 -2.54 -5.35 21.93
N PHE A 358 -2.83 -5.07 20.65
CA PHE A 358 -3.00 -6.12 19.66
C PHE A 358 -1.79 -7.05 19.60
N SER A 359 -0.62 -6.50 19.36
CA SER A 359 0.60 -7.31 19.29
C SER A 359 0.99 -7.91 20.62
N ALA A 360 0.83 -7.14 21.70
CA ALA A 360 1.14 -7.61 23.05
C ALA A 360 0.33 -8.86 23.42
N TYR A 361 -0.98 -8.88 23.19
CA TYR A 361 -1.82 -10.04 23.46
C TYR A 361 -1.67 -11.17 22.44
N TRP A 362 -1.70 -10.88 21.14
CA TRP A 362 -1.61 -11.93 20.12
C TRP A 362 -0.27 -12.67 20.15
N SER A 363 0.83 -12.01 20.53
CA SER A 363 2.11 -12.68 20.72
C SER A 363 2.04 -13.76 21.81
N GLN A 364 1.26 -13.53 22.87
CA GLN A 364 1.11 -14.50 23.96
C GLN A 364 0.32 -15.75 23.57
N VAL A 365 -0.50 -15.67 22.54
CA VAL A 365 -1.24 -16.84 22.03
C VAL A 365 -0.30 -17.87 21.40
N TYR A 366 0.72 -17.41 20.68
CA TYR A 366 1.67 -18.28 19.98
C TYR A 366 2.94 -18.56 20.76
N LEU A 367 3.40 -17.55 21.49
CA LEU A 367 4.69 -17.53 22.19
C LEU A 367 4.44 -17.14 23.66
N PRO A 368 3.75 -17.99 24.43
CA PRO A 368 3.32 -17.65 25.78
C PRO A 368 4.52 -17.37 26.69
N ASN A 369 4.49 -16.22 27.32
CA ASN A 369 5.43 -15.77 28.32
C ASN A 369 4.64 -15.17 29.50
N PRO A 370 4.50 -15.87 30.63
CA PRO A 370 3.69 -15.39 31.75
C PRO A 370 4.12 -14.04 32.32
N ALA A 371 5.43 -13.75 32.36
CA ALA A 371 5.91 -12.46 32.82
C ALA A 371 5.49 -11.31 31.90
N GLN A 372 5.62 -11.52 30.60
CA GLN A 372 5.19 -10.54 29.59
C GLN A 372 3.67 -10.37 29.60
N LEU A 373 2.91 -11.46 29.76
CA LEU A 373 1.45 -11.36 29.87
C LEU A 373 1.04 -10.56 31.11
N ASN A 374 1.67 -10.80 32.25
CA ASN A 374 1.40 -10.03 33.46
C ASN A 374 1.71 -8.54 33.27
N GLU A 375 2.85 -8.21 32.67
CA GLU A 375 3.19 -6.81 32.33
C GLU A 375 2.14 -6.20 31.39
N THR A 376 1.67 -6.96 30.41
CA THR A 376 0.62 -6.51 29.48
C THR A 376 -0.68 -6.21 30.23
N GLU A 377 -1.11 -7.11 31.13
CA GLU A 377 -2.31 -6.90 31.94
C GLU A 377 -2.17 -5.69 32.85
N GLU A 378 -1.03 -5.52 33.54
CA GLU A 378 -0.79 -4.35 34.39
C GLU A 378 -0.86 -3.02 33.59
N LYS A 379 -0.28 -3.00 32.39
CA LYS A 379 -0.34 -1.81 31.50
C LYS A 379 -1.74 -1.59 30.98
N PHE A 380 -2.45 -2.66 30.64
CA PHE A 380 -3.83 -2.57 30.17
C PHE A 380 -4.77 -2.05 31.26
N GLU A 381 -4.66 -2.52 32.52
CA GLU A 381 -5.47 -2.01 33.62
C GLU A 381 -5.22 -0.51 33.88
N LYS A 382 -3.96 -0.07 33.86
CA LYS A 382 -3.64 1.37 33.98
C LYS A 382 -4.23 2.19 32.85
N PHE A 383 -4.17 1.66 31.62
CA PHE A 383 -4.83 2.27 30.47
C PHE A 383 -6.34 2.34 30.67
N TRP A 384 -6.95 1.24 31.14
CA TRP A 384 -8.38 1.13 31.38
C TRP A 384 -8.86 2.16 32.42
N GLU A 385 -8.16 2.30 33.55
CA GLU A 385 -8.45 3.29 34.60
C GLU A 385 -8.45 4.73 34.10
N VAL A 386 -7.59 5.05 33.13
CA VAL A 386 -7.50 6.40 32.57
C VAL A 386 -8.58 6.67 31.53
N MET A 387 -8.94 5.65 30.74
CA MET A 387 -9.79 5.82 29.56
C MET A 387 -11.26 5.61 29.83
N ILE A 388 -11.57 4.72 30.73
CA ILE A 388 -12.92 4.23 30.91
C ILE A 388 -13.60 4.97 32.05
N ASP A 389 -14.82 5.44 31.79
CA ASP A 389 -15.69 5.95 32.83
C ASP A 389 -16.16 4.77 33.71
N PRO A 390 -15.83 4.77 34.99
CA PRO A 390 -16.20 3.68 35.90
C PRO A 390 -17.71 3.53 36.09
N GLN A 391 -18.51 4.55 35.79
CA GLN A 391 -19.97 4.50 35.95
C GLN A 391 -20.63 3.78 34.79
N THR A 392 -20.11 3.99 33.59
CA THR A 392 -20.68 3.43 32.36
C THR A 392 -19.98 2.16 31.91
N GLY A 393 -18.71 1.98 32.26
CA GLY A 393 -17.85 0.91 31.76
C GLY A 393 -17.37 1.12 30.31
N PHE A 394 -17.58 2.32 29.76
CA PHE A 394 -17.18 2.71 28.42
C PHE A 394 -16.29 3.96 28.45
N TYR A 395 -15.96 4.50 27.28
CA TYR A 395 -15.18 5.72 27.21
C TYR A 395 -15.85 6.88 27.92
N ASP A 396 -15.07 7.60 28.72
CA ASP A 396 -15.50 8.85 29.32
C ASP A 396 -15.62 9.94 28.26
N THR A 397 -16.84 10.22 27.84
CA THR A 397 -17.16 11.18 26.78
C THR A 397 -16.87 12.63 27.16
N ASP A 398 -16.75 12.93 28.45
CA ASP A 398 -16.54 14.30 28.93
C ASP A 398 -15.06 14.69 28.94
N LYS A 399 -14.15 13.71 28.91
CA LYS A 399 -12.71 13.99 28.96
C LYS A 399 -12.10 14.35 27.62
N GLU A 400 -12.55 13.77 26.52
CA GLU A 400 -12.12 14.15 25.15
C GLU A 400 -13.05 13.64 24.05
N THR A 401 -13.34 14.49 23.08
CA THR A 401 -14.21 14.18 21.93
C THR A 401 -13.69 13.08 21.01
N TRP A 402 -12.39 12.84 20.99
CA TRP A 402 -11.76 11.84 20.13
C TRP A 402 -12.06 10.39 20.52
N HIS A 403 -12.30 10.13 21.81
CA HIS A 403 -12.53 8.78 22.31
C HIS A 403 -13.92 8.23 22.01
N THR A 404 -14.84 9.10 21.65
CA THR A 404 -16.19 8.72 21.31
C THR A 404 -16.38 8.35 19.85
N ARG A 405 -15.33 8.41 19.05
CA ARG A 405 -15.40 8.06 17.65
C ARG A 405 -15.72 6.56 17.49
N PRO A 406 -16.60 6.20 16.54
CA PRO A 406 -16.93 4.79 16.24
C PRO A 406 -15.71 3.93 15.94
N GLN A 407 -14.71 4.47 15.24
CA GLN A 407 -13.48 3.74 14.95
C GLN A 407 -12.74 3.31 16.21
N ASN A 408 -12.60 4.19 17.20
CA ASN A 408 -11.92 3.86 18.46
C ASN A 408 -12.66 2.77 19.24
N THR A 409 -13.98 2.84 19.25
CA THR A 409 -14.83 1.78 19.82
C THR A 409 -14.67 0.46 19.08
N SER A 410 -14.57 0.50 17.75
CA SER A 410 -14.32 -0.69 16.91
C SER A 410 -12.99 -1.36 17.25
N TRP A 411 -11.93 -0.59 17.33
CA TRP A 411 -10.61 -1.12 17.68
C TRP A 411 -10.58 -1.70 19.09
N MET A 412 -11.28 -1.07 20.05
CA MET A 412 -11.36 -1.60 21.40
C MET A 412 -12.01 -2.99 21.43
N VAL A 413 -13.04 -3.23 20.63
CA VAL A 413 -13.60 -4.60 20.49
C VAL A 413 -12.52 -5.58 20.06
N GLY A 414 -11.71 -5.22 19.06
CA GLY A 414 -10.60 -6.05 18.60
C GLY A 414 -9.52 -6.31 19.67
N VAL A 415 -9.15 -5.29 20.44
CA VAL A 415 -8.18 -5.42 21.54
C VAL A 415 -8.71 -6.34 22.64
N LEU A 416 -9.96 -6.21 23.01
CA LEU A 416 -10.60 -7.07 24.03
C LEU A 416 -10.72 -8.52 23.56
N VAL A 417 -10.98 -8.74 22.27
CA VAL A 417 -10.91 -10.08 21.67
C VAL A 417 -9.49 -10.66 21.78
N ALA A 418 -8.47 -9.86 21.49
CA ALA A 418 -7.07 -10.29 21.64
C ALA A 418 -6.73 -10.61 23.12
N ARG A 419 -7.19 -9.78 24.05
CA ARG A 419 -7.05 -10.01 25.50
C ARG A 419 -7.66 -11.36 25.91
N TYR A 420 -8.88 -11.64 25.49
CA TYR A 420 -9.50 -12.95 25.73
C TYR A 420 -8.69 -14.09 25.10
N ALA A 421 -8.24 -13.93 23.87
CA ALA A 421 -7.45 -14.94 23.17
C ALA A 421 -6.17 -15.31 23.93
N ALA A 422 -5.53 -14.34 24.59
CA ALA A 422 -4.33 -14.55 25.38
C ALA A 422 -4.61 -15.11 26.77
N THR A 423 -5.60 -14.56 27.47
CA THR A 423 -5.85 -14.87 28.89
C THR A 423 -6.80 -16.06 29.10
N LYS A 424 -7.67 -16.33 28.14
CA LYS A 424 -8.76 -17.34 28.21
C LYS A 424 -9.76 -17.13 29.35
N LYS A 425 -9.77 -15.95 29.98
CA LYS A 425 -10.71 -15.60 31.05
C LYS A 425 -12.05 -15.17 30.44
N ILE A 426 -13.12 -15.84 30.81
CA ILE A 426 -14.45 -15.63 30.21
C ILE A 426 -14.95 -14.20 30.39
N GLU A 427 -14.60 -13.54 31.49
CA GLU A 427 -14.92 -12.14 31.76
C GLU A 427 -14.36 -11.18 30.69
N HIS A 428 -13.22 -11.50 30.08
CA HIS A 428 -12.66 -10.70 29.01
C HIS A 428 -13.46 -10.87 27.71
N LEU A 429 -14.02 -12.05 27.46
CA LEU A 429 -14.92 -12.26 26.33
C LEU A 429 -16.26 -11.57 26.54
N GLU A 430 -16.79 -11.61 27.77
CA GLU A 430 -18.00 -10.89 28.14
C GLU A 430 -17.84 -9.39 27.95
N LEU A 431 -16.69 -8.83 28.34
CA LEU A 431 -16.36 -7.43 28.16
C LEU A 431 -16.25 -7.08 26.65
N ALA A 432 -15.58 -7.91 25.85
CA ALA A 432 -15.52 -7.72 24.39
C ALA A 432 -16.91 -7.70 23.75
N ALA A 433 -17.79 -8.61 24.20
CA ALA A 433 -19.16 -8.69 23.72
C ALA A 433 -20.02 -7.48 24.15
N GLN A 434 -19.81 -6.95 25.36
CA GLN A 434 -20.45 -5.71 25.82
C GLN A 434 -20.03 -4.51 24.98
N TRP A 435 -18.75 -4.42 24.63
CA TRP A 435 -18.25 -3.36 23.76
C TRP A 435 -18.77 -3.47 22.32
N ALA A 436 -18.94 -4.68 21.81
CA ALA A 436 -19.57 -4.92 20.51
C ALA A 436 -21.05 -4.52 20.54
N ASP A 437 -21.77 -4.88 21.63
CA ASP A 437 -23.15 -4.44 21.84
C ASP A 437 -23.24 -2.90 21.88
N PHE A 438 -22.34 -2.25 22.60
CA PHE A 438 -22.28 -0.78 22.68
C PHE A 438 -22.02 -0.14 21.30
N LEU A 439 -21.07 -0.68 20.52
CA LEU A 439 -20.77 -0.23 19.17
C LEU A 439 -22.02 -0.32 18.27
N ILE A 440 -22.74 -1.43 18.33
CA ILE A 440 -23.96 -1.66 17.54
C ILE A 440 -25.04 -0.68 17.96
N ASP A 441 -25.37 -0.64 19.25
CA ASP A 441 -26.51 0.12 19.76
C ASP A 441 -26.33 1.62 19.60
N LYS A 442 -25.11 2.13 19.70
CA LYS A 442 -24.83 3.56 19.63
C LYS A 442 -24.51 4.07 18.23
N PHE A 443 -23.88 3.26 17.42
CA PHE A 443 -23.28 3.75 16.17
C PHE A 443 -23.78 3.08 14.92
N GLN A 444 -24.36 1.88 14.98
CA GLN A 444 -24.92 1.27 13.78
C GLN A 444 -26.24 1.95 13.37
N LEU A 445 -26.32 2.33 12.11
CA LEU A 445 -27.50 2.95 11.54
C LEU A 445 -28.50 1.89 11.05
N PRO A 446 -29.79 2.24 10.88
CA PRO A 446 -30.81 1.30 10.42
C PRO A 446 -30.52 0.65 9.05
N ASN A 447 -29.72 1.31 8.20
CA ASN A 447 -29.28 0.77 6.91
C ASN A 447 -28.05 -0.15 7.00
N GLY A 448 -27.57 -0.44 8.21
CA GLY A 448 -26.42 -1.31 8.44
C GLY A 448 -25.06 -0.60 8.48
N ALA A 449 -24.96 0.65 8.00
CA ALA A 449 -23.74 1.43 8.14
C ALA A 449 -23.47 1.82 9.60
N TYR A 450 -22.22 2.12 9.91
CA TYR A 450 -21.87 2.75 11.19
C TYR A 450 -21.63 4.25 10.98
N LYS A 451 -21.79 5.05 12.01
CA LYS A 451 -21.35 6.44 12.00
C LYS A 451 -19.82 6.47 11.98
N GLY A 452 -19.27 7.35 11.15
CA GLY A 452 -17.82 7.47 11.01
C GLY A 452 -17.23 6.45 10.04
N TYR A 453 -16.19 6.83 9.38
CA TYR A 453 -15.67 6.14 8.21
C TYR A 453 -15.05 4.75 8.50
N THR A 454 -14.14 4.66 9.44
CA THR A 454 -13.45 3.38 9.73
C THR A 454 -14.33 2.38 10.45
N ALA A 455 -15.34 2.84 11.15
CA ALA A 455 -16.28 1.96 11.85
C ALA A 455 -17.22 1.23 10.90
N LEU A 456 -17.43 1.73 9.70
CA LEU A 456 -18.29 1.09 8.70
C LEU A 456 -17.89 -0.36 8.45
N THR A 457 -16.62 -0.61 8.29
CA THR A 457 -16.08 -1.93 7.93
C THR A 457 -15.28 -2.57 9.06
N MET A 458 -14.52 -1.78 9.80
CA MET A 458 -13.71 -2.25 10.92
C MET A 458 -14.55 -2.78 12.06
N GLY A 459 -15.60 -2.07 12.46
CA GLY A 459 -16.52 -2.52 13.51
C GLY A 459 -17.11 -3.87 13.19
N ALA A 460 -17.68 -4.02 12.00
CA ALA A 460 -18.26 -5.28 11.56
C ALA A 460 -17.22 -6.41 11.53
N LYS A 461 -15.98 -6.12 11.13
CA LYS A 461 -14.91 -7.10 11.07
C LYS A 461 -14.48 -7.59 12.46
N PHE A 462 -14.32 -6.70 13.43
CA PHE A 462 -13.99 -7.10 14.80
C PHE A 462 -15.14 -7.85 15.48
N ILE A 463 -16.39 -7.48 15.21
CA ILE A 463 -17.55 -8.24 15.68
C ILE A 463 -17.56 -9.64 15.06
N GLN A 464 -17.25 -9.78 13.79
CA GLN A 464 -17.13 -11.11 13.16
C GLN A 464 -16.08 -11.98 13.85
N GLU A 465 -14.97 -11.42 14.24
CA GLU A 465 -13.92 -12.16 14.95
C GLU A 465 -14.34 -12.55 16.37
N LEU A 466 -15.02 -11.66 17.07
CA LEU A 466 -15.64 -11.97 18.36
C LEU A 466 -16.60 -13.16 18.25
N MET A 467 -17.42 -13.19 17.19
CA MET A 467 -18.39 -14.26 16.95
C MET A 467 -17.72 -15.64 16.85
N TRP A 468 -16.50 -15.75 16.38
CA TRP A 468 -15.78 -17.03 16.34
C TRP A 468 -15.58 -17.62 17.74
N PHE A 469 -15.39 -16.78 18.75
CA PHE A 469 -15.27 -17.20 20.13
C PHE A 469 -16.63 -17.43 20.81
N GLU A 470 -17.69 -16.78 20.33
CA GLU A 470 -19.03 -16.92 20.88
C GLU A 470 -19.70 -18.24 20.46
N VAL A 471 -19.43 -18.75 19.25
CA VAL A 471 -20.07 -19.94 18.68
C VAL A 471 -20.12 -21.13 19.64
N PRO A 472 -19.02 -21.53 20.33
CA PRO A 472 -19.06 -22.64 21.27
C PRO A 472 -20.00 -22.40 22.48
N LEU A 473 -20.23 -21.14 22.84
CA LEU A 473 -21.03 -20.74 24.00
C LEU A 473 -22.53 -20.70 23.70
N THR A 474 -22.90 -20.57 22.44
CA THR A 474 -24.31 -20.51 22.02
C THR A 474 -25.10 -21.77 22.38
N LYS A 475 -24.44 -22.92 22.48
CA LYS A 475 -25.03 -24.19 22.90
C LYS A 475 -25.19 -24.34 24.42
N LYS A 476 -24.51 -23.47 25.19
CA LYS A 476 -24.42 -23.56 26.66
C LYS A 476 -25.24 -22.49 27.37
N SER A 477 -25.59 -21.39 26.67
CA SER A 477 -26.23 -20.23 27.28
C SER A 477 -27.19 -19.55 26.31
N ALA A 478 -28.41 -19.30 26.78
CA ALA A 478 -29.41 -18.52 26.05
C ALA A 478 -28.98 -17.07 25.84
N VAL A 479 -28.23 -16.50 26.78
CA VAL A 479 -27.68 -15.14 26.69
C VAL A 479 -26.69 -15.06 25.56
N TRP A 480 -25.71 -15.98 25.51
CA TRP A 480 -24.74 -16.04 24.41
C TRP A 480 -25.38 -16.32 23.07
N LYS A 481 -26.44 -17.12 23.03
CA LYS A 481 -27.19 -17.36 21.78
C LYS A 481 -27.86 -16.10 21.26
N ALA A 482 -28.47 -15.30 22.14
CA ALA A 482 -29.12 -14.05 21.78
C ALA A 482 -28.11 -13.00 21.33
N ARG A 483 -27.00 -12.86 22.04
CA ARG A 483 -25.91 -11.92 21.71
C ARG A 483 -25.26 -12.27 20.38
N TYR A 484 -24.89 -13.52 20.17
CA TYR A 484 -24.37 -14.01 18.91
C TYR A 484 -25.30 -13.69 17.71
N LYS A 485 -26.62 -13.88 17.90
CA LYS A 485 -27.59 -13.53 16.87
C LYS A 485 -27.58 -12.03 16.55
N LYS A 486 -27.55 -11.17 17.56
CA LYS A 486 -27.44 -9.71 17.41
C LYS A 486 -26.18 -9.34 16.62
N HIS A 487 -25.03 -9.91 16.98
CA HIS A 487 -23.77 -9.68 16.30
C HIS A 487 -23.80 -10.16 14.84
N GLN A 488 -24.38 -11.32 14.59
CA GLN A 488 -24.54 -11.87 13.24
C GLN A 488 -25.40 -10.97 12.36
N GLU A 489 -26.52 -10.50 12.87
CA GLU A 489 -27.43 -9.58 12.19
C GLU A 489 -26.75 -8.24 11.88
N SER A 490 -25.97 -7.71 12.82
CA SER A 490 -25.19 -6.49 12.63
C SER A 490 -24.15 -6.61 11.52
N VAL A 491 -23.34 -7.68 11.52
CA VAL A 491 -22.31 -7.91 10.49
C VAL A 491 -22.95 -8.13 9.12
N ALA A 492 -24.05 -8.87 9.06
CA ALA A 492 -24.80 -9.08 7.82
C ALA A 492 -25.36 -7.77 7.25
N ALA A 493 -25.94 -6.92 8.12
CA ALA A 493 -26.44 -5.61 7.72
C ALA A 493 -25.34 -4.69 7.19
N ALA A 494 -24.17 -4.67 7.81
CA ALA A 494 -23.02 -3.91 7.33
C ALA A 494 -22.54 -4.39 5.95
N ALA A 495 -22.45 -5.69 5.75
CA ALA A 495 -22.08 -6.27 4.44
C ALA A 495 -23.11 -5.93 3.34
N GLN A 496 -24.39 -6.01 3.66
CA GLN A 496 -25.47 -5.62 2.73
C GLN A 496 -25.42 -4.12 2.40
N ASN A 497 -25.12 -3.27 3.38
CA ASN A 497 -24.94 -1.84 3.13
C ASN A 497 -23.85 -1.57 2.11
N ILE A 498 -22.70 -2.25 2.20
CA ILE A 498 -21.60 -2.10 1.23
C ILE A 498 -22.04 -2.52 -0.17
N LEU A 499 -22.79 -3.64 -0.30
CA LEU A 499 -23.35 -4.06 -1.60
C LEU A 499 -24.28 -3.02 -2.19
N PHE A 500 -25.09 -2.37 -1.36
CA PHE A 500 -26.05 -1.37 -1.81
C PHE A 500 -25.40 -0.06 -2.21
N VAL A 501 -24.49 0.45 -1.37
CA VAL A 501 -23.83 1.75 -1.57
C VAL A 501 -22.78 1.69 -2.68
N LYS A 502 -22.15 0.55 -2.93
CA LYS A 502 -21.11 0.27 -3.92
C LYS A 502 -19.87 1.20 -3.87
N ASP A 503 -20.08 2.45 -3.63
CA ASP A 503 -19.11 3.54 -3.57
C ASP A 503 -18.94 4.06 -2.14
N MET A 504 -19.27 3.32 -1.14
CA MET A 504 -19.06 3.58 0.28
C MET A 504 -19.05 5.05 0.72
N GLY A 505 -19.73 5.92 0.07
CA GLY A 505 -20.02 7.29 0.37
C GLY A 505 -18.93 8.15 1.03
N ASP A 506 -19.15 9.42 1.03
CA ASP A 506 -18.35 10.36 1.81
C ASP A 506 -18.74 10.21 3.28
N THR A 507 -17.84 9.68 4.09
CA THR A 507 -18.03 9.59 5.54
C THR A 507 -17.06 10.54 6.22
N GLU A 508 -17.56 11.56 6.88
CA GLU A 508 -16.77 12.61 7.56
C GLU A 508 -15.81 13.40 6.65
N GLY A 509 -16.08 13.45 5.34
CA GLY A 509 -15.25 14.18 4.39
C GLY A 509 -14.06 13.40 3.86
N GLU A 510 -13.95 12.11 4.13
CA GLU A 510 -12.91 11.25 3.61
C GLU A 510 -13.36 10.52 2.35
N SER A 511 -12.41 10.22 1.47
CA SER A 511 -12.72 9.51 0.24
C SER A 511 -13.08 8.05 0.51
N THR A 512 -14.10 7.58 -0.15
CA THR A 512 -14.53 6.17 -0.15
C THR A 512 -13.42 5.19 -0.51
N TYR A 513 -12.48 5.64 -1.32
CA TYR A 513 -11.38 4.82 -1.83
C TYR A 513 -10.06 5.09 -1.11
N GLU A 514 -10.13 5.76 0.00
CA GLU A 514 -8.99 5.81 0.90
C GLU A 514 -8.63 4.40 1.34
N ASP A 515 -7.37 4.17 1.59
CA ASP A 515 -6.78 2.86 1.86
C ASP A 515 -7.50 2.04 2.93
N SER A 516 -7.86 2.68 4.04
CA SER A 516 -8.52 2.01 5.16
C SER A 516 -9.95 1.60 4.85
N GLN A 517 -10.67 2.40 4.08
CA GLN A 517 -12.07 2.15 3.75
C GLN A 517 -12.20 1.03 2.72
N ALA A 518 -11.56 1.18 1.58
CA ALA A 518 -11.65 0.20 0.50
C ALA A 518 -11.10 -1.16 0.93
N GLY A 519 -9.92 -1.18 1.57
CA GLY A 519 -9.29 -2.41 2.02
C GLY A 519 -10.13 -3.21 3.00
N THR A 520 -10.80 -2.54 3.94
CA THR A 520 -11.69 -3.22 4.89
C THR A 520 -13.04 -3.60 4.28
N ALA A 521 -13.57 -2.81 3.34
CA ALA A 521 -14.84 -3.09 2.68
C ALA A 521 -14.80 -4.38 1.87
N TRP A 522 -13.87 -4.50 0.95
CA TRP A 522 -13.80 -5.71 0.13
C TRP A 522 -13.34 -6.93 0.95
N SER A 523 -12.60 -6.72 2.05
CA SER A 523 -12.28 -7.74 3.04
C SER A 523 -13.53 -8.27 3.72
N LEU A 524 -14.42 -7.41 4.19
CA LEU A 524 -15.68 -7.81 4.84
C LEU A 524 -16.57 -8.61 3.88
N LEU A 525 -16.69 -8.16 2.64
CA LEU A 525 -17.50 -8.88 1.63
C LEU A 525 -16.92 -10.26 1.30
N ALA A 526 -15.60 -10.35 1.11
CA ALA A 526 -14.92 -11.62 0.86
C ALA A 526 -15.07 -12.58 2.03
N MET A 527 -14.87 -12.10 3.26
CA MET A 527 -15.06 -12.89 4.47
C MET A 527 -16.50 -13.39 4.60
N HIS A 528 -17.47 -12.54 4.30
CA HIS A 528 -18.89 -12.90 4.36
C HIS A 528 -19.26 -13.97 3.33
N ALA A 529 -18.74 -13.86 2.10
CA ALA A 529 -18.88 -14.89 1.09
C ALA A 529 -18.25 -16.23 1.51
N LEU A 530 -17.08 -16.17 2.18
CA LEU A 530 -16.37 -17.36 2.60
C LEU A 530 -17.00 -18.05 3.82
N THR A 531 -17.54 -17.29 4.77
CA THR A 531 -18.23 -17.83 5.96
C THR A 531 -19.61 -18.37 5.65
N ASN A 532 -20.26 -17.88 4.59
CA ASN A 532 -21.59 -18.32 4.16
C ASN A 532 -21.64 -18.68 2.67
N PRO A 533 -20.89 -19.68 2.21
CA PRO A 533 -20.71 -19.98 0.79
C PRO A 533 -22.00 -20.47 0.10
N LYS A 534 -22.96 -20.95 0.86
CA LYS A 534 -24.29 -21.37 0.37
C LYS A 534 -25.37 -20.28 0.51
N GLY A 535 -25.02 -19.13 1.04
CA GLY A 535 -25.91 -17.99 1.15
C GLY A 535 -26.31 -17.49 -0.24
N LYS A 536 -27.56 -17.05 -0.38
CA LYS A 536 -28.10 -16.55 -1.66
C LYS A 536 -27.27 -15.41 -2.26
N ASP A 537 -26.60 -14.63 -1.43
CA ASP A 537 -25.85 -13.44 -1.82
C ASP A 537 -24.33 -13.69 -1.91
N ALA A 538 -23.85 -14.91 -1.62
CA ALA A 538 -22.42 -15.22 -1.57
C ALA A 538 -21.69 -14.86 -2.89
N ALA A 539 -22.28 -15.21 -4.02
CA ALA A 539 -21.70 -14.91 -5.33
C ALA A 539 -21.66 -13.39 -5.61
N GLN A 540 -22.67 -12.64 -5.14
CA GLN A 540 -22.70 -11.19 -5.27
C GLN A 540 -21.66 -10.52 -4.36
N PHE A 541 -21.51 -10.97 -3.12
CA PHE A 541 -20.45 -10.49 -2.21
C PHE A 541 -19.07 -10.72 -2.81
N LEU A 542 -18.81 -11.90 -3.35
CA LEU A 542 -17.53 -12.19 -4.02
C LEU A 542 -17.31 -11.26 -5.23
N LYS A 543 -18.32 -11.13 -6.09
CA LYS A 543 -18.25 -10.26 -7.28
C LYS A 543 -17.94 -8.81 -6.89
N GLU A 544 -18.63 -8.26 -5.91
CA GLU A 544 -18.44 -6.87 -5.50
C GLU A 544 -17.10 -6.67 -4.76
N SER A 545 -16.70 -7.65 -3.93
CA SER A 545 -15.37 -7.61 -3.31
C SER A 545 -14.26 -7.48 -4.36
N ILE A 546 -14.30 -8.31 -5.40
CA ILE A 546 -13.33 -8.23 -6.52
C ILE A 546 -13.43 -6.89 -7.24
N ALA A 547 -14.64 -6.37 -7.44
CA ALA A 547 -14.85 -5.10 -8.14
C ALA A 547 -14.29 -3.90 -7.35
N ILE A 548 -14.51 -3.86 -6.04
CA ILE A 548 -13.95 -2.80 -5.17
C ILE A 548 -12.41 -2.90 -5.15
N GLN A 549 -11.86 -4.10 -4.97
CA GLN A 549 -10.41 -4.31 -5.00
C GLN A 549 -9.80 -3.81 -6.31
N LYS A 550 -10.44 -4.15 -7.45
CA LYS A 550 -9.94 -3.72 -8.75
C LYS A 550 -10.03 -2.20 -8.95
N ARG A 551 -11.11 -1.57 -8.51
CA ARG A 551 -11.23 -0.10 -8.56
C ARG A 551 -10.21 0.62 -7.65
N HIS A 552 -9.80 -0.03 -6.58
CA HIS A 552 -8.79 0.50 -5.65
C HIS A 552 -7.34 0.26 -6.12
N GLU A 553 -7.14 -0.56 -7.15
CA GLU A 553 -5.80 -0.92 -7.64
C GLU A 553 -5.02 0.30 -8.14
N CYS A 554 -5.70 1.29 -8.71
CA CYS A 554 -5.10 2.56 -9.13
C CYS A 554 -4.45 3.36 -7.99
N LEU A 555 -4.83 3.11 -6.74
CA LEU A 555 -4.23 3.66 -5.54
C LEU A 555 -3.20 2.72 -4.90
N THR A 556 -2.87 1.60 -5.53
CA THR A 556 -2.04 0.55 -4.93
C THR A 556 -0.72 0.39 -5.67
N GLN A 557 0.39 0.29 -4.95
CA GLN A 557 1.73 0.04 -5.49
C GLN A 557 1.89 -1.43 -5.94
N ALA A 558 1.05 -1.85 -6.88
CA ALA A 558 0.97 -3.24 -7.31
C ALA A 558 2.17 -3.72 -8.14
N LEU A 559 2.85 -2.82 -8.86
CA LEU A 559 3.98 -3.18 -9.73
C LEU A 559 5.35 -2.74 -9.24
N ILE A 560 5.41 -1.96 -8.15
CA ILE A 560 6.71 -1.49 -7.67
C ILE A 560 7.63 -2.67 -7.38
N PRO A 561 8.84 -2.74 -7.98
CA PRO A 561 9.76 -3.84 -7.75
C PRO A 561 10.58 -3.65 -6.47
N ASP A 562 9.94 -3.11 -5.43
CA ASP A 562 10.52 -2.82 -4.13
C ASP A 562 9.65 -3.44 -3.03
N SER A 563 10.20 -4.42 -2.33
CA SER A 563 9.51 -5.15 -1.28
C SER A 563 9.09 -4.27 -0.10
N ARG A 564 9.72 -3.12 0.08
CA ARG A 564 9.42 -2.19 1.18
C ARG A 564 8.09 -1.47 0.98
N MET A 565 7.63 -1.37 -0.27
CA MET A 565 6.43 -0.61 -0.65
C MET A 565 5.38 -1.45 -1.37
N ARG A 566 5.72 -2.68 -1.77
CA ARG A 566 4.85 -3.53 -2.58
C ARG A 566 3.49 -3.75 -1.94
N GLY A 567 2.45 -3.30 -2.64
CA GLY A 567 1.06 -3.39 -2.17
C GLY A 567 0.62 -2.30 -1.20
N GLY A 568 1.50 -1.35 -0.87
CA GLY A 568 1.12 -0.14 -0.16
C GLY A 568 0.20 0.74 -0.99
N THR A 569 -0.74 1.45 -0.35
CA THR A 569 -1.70 2.31 -1.03
C THR A 569 -1.32 3.78 -0.93
N LEU A 570 -1.74 4.56 -1.90
CA LEU A 570 -1.65 6.01 -1.87
C LEU A 570 -2.59 6.54 -0.79
N ARG A 571 -2.06 7.27 0.17
CA ARG A 571 -2.86 7.96 1.19
C ARG A 571 -3.37 9.28 0.65
N TRP A 572 -4.42 9.21 -0.12
CA TRP A 572 -4.99 10.38 -0.77
C TRP A 572 -5.49 11.43 0.22
N TRP A 573 -6.05 10.97 1.32
CA TRP A 573 -6.77 11.85 2.24
C TRP A 573 -5.91 12.43 3.36
N GLU A 574 -5.09 11.62 4.00
CA GLU A 574 -4.35 12.04 5.19
C GLU A 574 -2.95 12.59 4.92
N ALA A 575 -2.57 12.68 3.67
CA ALA A 575 -1.33 13.31 3.26
C ALA A 575 -1.09 14.69 3.90
N GLN A 576 -2.13 15.32 4.44
CA GLN A 576 -2.05 16.60 5.11
C GLN A 576 -1.11 16.62 6.30
N TYR A 577 -1.29 15.72 7.22
CA TYR A 577 -0.43 15.69 8.40
C TYR A 577 0.97 15.27 8.04
N ASP A 578 1.05 14.36 7.12
CA ASP A 578 2.27 13.76 6.67
C ASP A 578 3.02 14.71 5.73
N VAL A 579 2.32 15.46 4.90
CA VAL A 579 2.88 16.50 4.01
C VAL A 579 3.56 17.63 4.76
N LEU A 580 3.15 17.92 5.97
CA LEU A 580 3.83 18.91 6.80
C LEU A 580 5.25 18.49 7.16
N ILE A 581 5.54 17.21 7.09
CA ILE A 581 6.77 16.60 7.55
C ILE A 581 7.48 15.92 6.38
N MET A 582 6.72 15.22 5.57
CA MET A 582 7.17 14.55 4.36
C MET A 582 6.26 14.95 3.21
N ARG A 583 6.82 15.52 2.16
CA ARG A 583 6.04 16.00 1.01
C ARG A 583 5.18 14.92 0.37
N ASN A 584 5.49 13.64 0.59
CA ASN A 584 4.83 12.48 -0.01
C ASN A 584 4.86 11.24 0.87
N MET A 585 4.06 11.19 1.91
CA MET A 585 3.85 9.95 2.66
C MET A 585 2.82 9.01 2.06
N MET A 586 2.47 9.19 0.82
CA MET A 586 1.31 8.52 0.25
C MET A 586 1.45 7.02 0.12
N ASN A 587 2.67 6.49 0.09
CA ASN A 587 2.94 5.07 -0.04
C ASN A 587 3.72 4.49 1.13
N SER A 588 3.69 5.17 2.25
CA SER A 588 4.39 4.74 3.43
C SER A 588 3.84 3.42 3.96
N PRO A 589 4.64 2.36 4.14
CA PRO A 589 4.16 1.10 4.68
C PRO A 589 3.90 1.23 6.19
N HIS A 590 2.75 1.72 6.54
CA HIS A 590 2.23 1.78 7.89
C HIS A 590 0.77 1.31 7.91
N ALA A 591 0.11 1.36 9.05
CA ALA A 591 -1.20 0.75 9.23
C ALA A 591 -2.23 1.08 8.16
N TRP A 592 -2.29 2.30 7.73
CA TRP A 592 -3.36 2.77 6.86
C TRP A 592 -3.14 2.40 5.40
N THR A 593 -1.90 2.26 4.98
CA THR A 593 -1.55 1.91 3.61
C THR A 593 -1.47 0.42 3.33
N MET A 594 -1.68 -0.44 4.33
CA MET A 594 -1.42 -1.88 4.24
C MET A 594 -2.65 -2.76 4.46
N ARG A 595 -3.87 -2.22 4.39
CA ARG A 595 -5.09 -2.97 4.68
C ARG A 595 -5.59 -3.88 3.57
N SER A 596 -5.07 -3.75 2.37
CA SER A 596 -5.43 -4.59 1.23
C SER A 596 -5.14 -6.09 1.46
N GLN A 597 -4.18 -6.44 2.31
CA GLN A 597 -3.88 -7.83 2.68
C GLN A 597 -5.06 -8.59 3.30
N PHE A 598 -5.93 -7.89 4.02
CA PHE A 598 -7.02 -8.50 4.76
C PHE A 598 -7.99 -9.24 3.84
N GLY A 599 -8.37 -8.62 2.74
CA GLY A 599 -9.25 -9.23 1.78
C GLY A 599 -8.54 -10.16 0.81
N ALA A 600 -7.27 -9.90 0.48
CA ALA A 600 -6.53 -10.69 -0.49
C ALA A 600 -6.45 -12.17 -0.09
N MET A 601 -6.19 -12.47 1.18
CA MET A 601 -6.18 -13.85 1.65
C MET A 601 -7.55 -14.53 1.49
N TYR A 602 -8.64 -13.83 1.83
CA TYR A 602 -9.99 -14.37 1.67
C TYR A 602 -10.34 -14.59 0.19
N LEU A 603 -9.95 -13.68 -0.69
CA LEU A 603 -10.13 -13.85 -2.13
C LEU A 603 -9.34 -15.01 -2.69
N TYR A 604 -8.13 -15.28 -2.18
CA TYR A 604 -7.41 -16.50 -2.54
C TYR A 604 -8.19 -17.75 -2.14
N LEU A 605 -8.67 -17.81 -0.92
CA LEU A 605 -9.44 -18.96 -0.41
C LEU A 605 -10.75 -19.21 -1.18
N LEU A 606 -11.35 -18.15 -1.70
CA LEU A 606 -12.58 -18.24 -2.52
C LEU A 606 -12.30 -18.60 -3.97
N THR A 607 -11.19 -18.14 -4.55
CA THR A 607 -10.94 -18.20 -5.99
C THR A 607 -9.82 -19.16 -6.41
N GLY A 608 -8.89 -19.47 -5.51
CA GLY A 608 -7.67 -20.23 -5.80
C GLY A 608 -6.66 -19.47 -6.69
N LYS A 609 -6.89 -18.18 -6.98
CA LYS A 609 -5.99 -17.40 -7.83
C LYS A 609 -4.72 -17.00 -7.08
N GLU A 610 -3.57 -17.47 -7.57
CA GLU A 610 -2.24 -17.20 -7.02
C GLU A 610 -1.98 -15.69 -6.86
N TYR A 611 -2.52 -14.86 -7.74
CA TYR A 611 -2.43 -13.40 -7.68
C TYR A 611 -2.81 -12.86 -6.29
N TYR A 612 -3.94 -13.28 -5.73
CA TYR A 612 -4.38 -12.79 -4.41
C TYR A 612 -3.48 -13.24 -3.28
N LEU A 613 -2.93 -14.45 -3.38
CA LEU A 613 -1.97 -14.94 -2.40
C LEU A 613 -0.67 -14.11 -2.44
N ASN A 614 -0.19 -13.80 -3.64
CA ASN A 614 0.96 -12.91 -3.82
C ASN A 614 0.68 -11.52 -3.26
N VAL A 615 -0.49 -10.93 -3.51
CA VAL A 615 -0.89 -9.63 -2.91
C VAL A 615 -0.84 -9.72 -1.39
N ALA A 616 -1.48 -10.72 -0.78
CA ALA A 616 -1.51 -10.87 0.68
C ALA A 616 -0.10 -10.95 1.28
N PHE A 617 0.77 -11.80 0.72
CA PHE A 617 2.13 -11.99 1.22
C PHE A 617 3.03 -10.78 0.98
N ASN A 618 2.93 -10.12 -0.18
CA ASN A 618 3.70 -8.92 -0.49
C ASN A 618 3.38 -7.79 0.49
N VAL A 619 2.10 -7.53 0.71
CA VAL A 619 1.64 -6.46 1.61
C VAL A 619 2.03 -6.75 3.05
N MET A 620 1.82 -7.99 3.53
CA MET A 620 2.23 -8.37 4.88
C MET A 620 3.75 -8.28 5.06
N ALA A 621 4.52 -8.63 4.04
CA ALA A 621 5.98 -8.52 4.08
C ALA A 621 6.45 -7.06 4.08
N SER A 622 5.81 -6.17 3.32
CA SER A 622 6.06 -4.73 3.41
C SER A 622 5.81 -4.21 4.82
N CYS A 623 4.66 -4.53 5.39
CA CYS A 623 4.30 -4.12 6.74
C CYS A 623 5.26 -4.69 7.80
N SER A 624 5.67 -5.97 7.67
CA SER A 624 6.59 -6.61 8.60
C SER A 624 7.96 -5.96 8.64
N GLN A 625 8.38 -5.31 7.56
CA GLN A 625 9.63 -4.56 7.50
C GLN A 625 9.61 -3.27 8.34
N ALA A 626 8.45 -2.85 8.85
CA ALA A 626 8.39 -1.84 9.91
C ALA A 626 9.11 -2.33 11.21
N ILE A 627 9.26 -3.64 11.41
CA ILE A 627 10.17 -4.18 12.42
C ILE A 627 11.57 -4.31 11.81
N ASP A 628 12.54 -3.62 12.41
CA ASP A 628 13.94 -3.76 12.01
C ASP A 628 14.40 -5.21 12.23
N HIS A 629 14.86 -5.84 11.19
CA HIS A 629 15.14 -7.25 11.25
C HIS A 629 16.46 -7.60 11.96
N HIS A 630 17.31 -6.62 12.19
CA HIS A 630 18.55 -6.78 12.96
C HIS A 630 18.33 -6.49 14.44
N THR A 631 17.66 -5.39 14.76
CA THR A 631 17.45 -4.93 16.13
C THR A 631 16.13 -5.42 16.74
N GLY A 632 15.13 -5.72 15.90
CA GLY A 632 13.76 -6.03 16.33
C GLY A 632 12.95 -4.81 16.73
N GLU A 633 13.49 -3.60 16.57
CA GLU A 633 12.82 -2.36 16.93
C GLU A 633 11.79 -1.97 15.88
N LEU A 634 10.68 -1.41 16.32
CA LEU A 634 9.65 -0.85 15.45
C LEU A 634 10.13 0.46 14.84
N ARG A 635 9.94 0.60 13.55
CA ARG A 635 10.14 1.83 12.78
C ARG A 635 8.80 2.49 12.52
N TRP A 636 8.81 3.80 12.35
CA TRP A 636 7.59 4.53 12.10
C TRP A 636 7.03 4.32 10.70
N ALA A 637 7.84 4.59 9.68
CA ALA A 637 7.43 4.50 8.29
C ALA A 637 8.62 4.36 7.35
N PHE A 638 8.35 3.96 6.10
CA PHE A 638 9.29 4.09 5.00
C PHE A 638 9.01 5.40 4.26
N VAL A 639 10.02 6.20 3.99
CA VAL A 639 9.89 7.44 3.22
C VAL A 639 9.91 7.12 1.73
N PRO A 640 8.77 7.18 1.03
CA PRO A 640 8.69 6.82 -0.38
C PRO A 640 9.20 7.92 -1.32
N ASP A 641 9.11 9.16 -0.90
CA ASP A 641 9.53 10.29 -1.71
C ASP A 641 11.07 10.34 -1.81
N PRO A 642 11.61 10.25 -3.01
CA PRO A 642 13.04 10.06 -3.19
C PRO A 642 13.90 11.25 -2.77
N HIS A 643 13.37 12.46 -2.75
CA HIS A 643 14.17 13.66 -2.47
C HIS A 643 13.84 14.36 -1.15
N VAL A 644 12.81 13.90 -0.46
CA VAL A 644 12.39 14.55 0.77
C VAL A 644 13.36 14.29 1.92
N LYS A 645 13.70 15.34 2.60
CA LYS A 645 14.38 15.31 3.89
C LYS A 645 13.35 15.44 4.99
N VAL A 646 13.28 14.46 5.85
CA VAL A 646 12.37 14.43 6.98
C VAL A 646 13.12 14.82 8.23
N LYS A 647 12.65 15.86 8.91
CA LYS A 647 13.15 16.26 10.22
C LYS A 647 12.27 15.70 11.31
N GLN A 648 12.85 14.89 12.15
CA GLN A 648 12.19 14.38 13.32
C GLN A 648 12.29 15.38 14.47
N PHE A 649 11.13 15.77 14.97
CA PHE A 649 11.06 16.62 16.15
C PHE A 649 10.87 15.76 17.40
N VAL A 650 11.96 15.47 18.09
CA VAL A 650 11.88 14.81 19.40
C VAL A 650 11.45 15.83 20.44
N GLN A 651 10.24 15.67 20.86
CA GLN A 651 9.63 16.55 21.86
C GLN A 651 9.81 15.99 23.25
N ASN A 652 10.05 16.91 24.21
CA ASN A 652 9.84 16.59 25.59
C ASN A 652 8.34 16.64 25.91
N TYR A 653 7.68 15.48 25.87
CA TYR A 653 6.24 15.37 26.10
C TYR A 653 5.82 15.65 27.55
N ARG A 654 6.77 15.93 28.47
CA ARG A 654 6.47 16.41 29.84
C ARG A 654 6.31 17.93 29.89
N LYS A 655 6.84 18.63 28.89
CA LYS A 655 6.76 20.09 28.81
C LYS A 655 6.43 20.53 27.39
N SER A 656 5.32 21.24 27.27
CA SER A 656 4.89 21.83 26.01
C SER A 656 5.96 22.77 25.43
N GLY A 657 6.22 22.62 24.13
CA GLY A 657 7.14 23.51 23.41
C GLY A 657 8.63 23.16 23.56
N GLU A 658 9.00 22.23 24.44
CA GLU A 658 10.37 21.77 24.53
C GLU A 658 10.63 20.62 23.56
N GLY A 659 11.59 20.75 22.72
CA GLY A 659 12.02 19.71 21.78
C GLY A 659 13.06 20.23 20.81
N LYS A 660 13.58 19.33 20.00
CA LYS A 660 14.57 19.64 18.96
C LYS A 660 14.41 18.72 17.77
N TYR A 661 14.81 19.18 16.61
CA TYR A 661 15.00 18.33 15.47
C TYR A 661 16.28 17.50 15.64
N VAL A 662 16.21 16.21 15.50
CA VAL A 662 17.32 15.30 15.76
C VAL A 662 17.87 14.63 14.52
N ASP A 663 16.99 14.27 13.58
CA ASP A 663 17.41 13.49 12.42
C ASP A 663 16.91 14.11 11.13
N GLU A 664 17.60 13.81 10.06
CA GLU A 664 17.22 14.13 8.71
C GLU A 664 17.35 12.87 7.86
N VAL A 665 16.23 12.42 7.32
CA VAL A 665 16.16 11.20 6.50
C VAL A 665 15.99 11.60 5.05
N ILE A 666 16.82 11.05 4.19
CA ILE A 666 16.66 11.16 2.74
C ILE A 666 15.68 10.08 2.29
N GLY A 667 14.95 10.36 1.23
CA GLY A 667 13.96 9.42 0.69
C GLY A 667 14.50 8.02 0.42
N GLU A 668 13.60 7.07 0.33
CA GLU A 668 13.82 5.64 0.22
C GLU A 668 14.54 5.02 1.44
N GLN A 669 14.32 5.58 2.60
CA GLN A 669 14.83 5.09 3.87
C GLN A 669 13.72 4.87 4.89
N TRP A 670 14.00 4.01 5.87
CA TRP A 670 13.16 3.83 7.03
C TRP A 670 13.38 4.93 8.05
N VAL A 671 12.28 5.46 8.55
CA VAL A 671 12.29 6.42 9.64
C VAL A 671 12.18 5.69 10.96
N PRO A 672 13.09 5.93 11.92
CA PRO A 672 13.01 5.32 13.23
C PRO A 672 11.71 5.67 13.95
N MET A 673 11.23 4.75 14.76
CA MET A 673 10.12 5.03 15.66
C MET A 673 10.59 6.02 16.73
N ILE A 674 9.82 7.08 16.91
CA ILE A 674 10.03 8.05 17.97
C ILE A 674 8.77 8.18 18.81
N SER A 675 8.94 8.44 20.09
CA SER A 675 7.84 8.67 21.01
C SER A 675 7.26 10.09 20.92
N SER A 676 7.40 10.71 19.77
CA SER A 676 6.95 12.07 19.52
C SER A 676 6.40 12.22 18.12
N TRP A 677 5.69 13.26 17.97
CA TRP A 677 4.99 13.59 16.76
C TRP A 677 5.91 14.24 15.72
N TRP A 678 5.64 14.00 14.47
CA TRP A 678 6.27 14.72 13.38
C TRP A 678 5.77 16.16 13.33
N ARG A 679 6.67 17.12 13.14
CA ARG A 679 6.30 18.53 13.06
C ARG A 679 7.15 19.33 12.10
N VAL A 680 6.53 20.33 11.50
CA VAL A 680 7.22 21.54 11.04
C VAL A 680 7.40 22.52 12.20
N PRO A 681 8.48 23.33 12.19
CA PRO A 681 8.83 24.20 13.31
C PRO A 681 7.73 25.11 13.81
N GLU A 682 6.85 25.53 12.91
CA GLU A 682 5.78 26.51 13.19
C GLU A 682 4.51 25.90 13.73
N GLN A 683 4.47 24.59 13.89
CA GLN A 683 3.27 23.89 14.36
C GLN A 683 3.41 23.38 15.79
N GLU A 684 2.53 23.86 16.63
CA GLU A 684 2.26 23.24 17.92
C GLU A 684 0.96 22.45 17.82
N VAL A 685 1.04 21.18 18.16
CA VAL A 685 -0.13 20.32 18.25
C VAL A 685 -0.42 20.11 19.73
N PRO A 686 -1.45 20.77 20.28
CA PRO A 686 -1.64 20.85 21.73
C PRO A 686 -1.80 19.52 22.45
N TRP A 687 -2.35 18.51 21.78
CA TRP A 687 -2.57 17.19 22.39
C TRP A 687 -1.34 16.31 22.46
N ASN A 688 -0.21 16.76 21.95
CA ASN A 688 1.04 16.00 21.95
C ASN A 688 1.81 16.09 23.26
N ASN A 689 1.52 17.07 24.04
CA ASN A 689 2.49 17.61 24.96
C ASN A 689 2.71 16.82 26.24
N GLU A 690 1.83 15.89 26.57
CA GLU A 690 1.92 15.22 27.85
C GLU A 690 1.64 13.70 27.75
N ARG A 691 1.51 13.19 26.56
CA ARG A 691 0.80 11.93 26.38
C ARG A 691 1.67 10.76 26.00
N GLY A 692 2.95 10.95 25.80
CA GLY A 692 3.95 9.90 25.69
C GLY A 692 3.57 8.70 24.82
N TRP A 693 2.91 8.94 23.69
CA TRP A 693 2.55 7.90 22.79
C TRP A 693 3.49 7.86 21.60
N SER A 694 3.64 6.72 21.02
CA SER A 694 4.37 6.57 19.78
C SER A 694 3.50 6.95 18.60
N CYS A 695 4.11 7.48 17.58
CA CYS A 695 3.46 7.59 16.30
C CYS A 695 3.07 6.20 15.81
N ASP A 696 1.88 6.11 15.25
CA ASP A 696 1.44 5.01 14.43
C ASP A 696 1.43 3.62 15.08
N ASN A 697 0.86 3.54 16.27
CA ASN A 697 0.54 2.26 16.89
C ASN A 697 -0.44 1.41 16.05
N ASP A 698 -1.05 1.98 15.04
CA ASP A 698 -1.96 1.32 14.12
C ASP A 698 -1.32 0.13 13.40
N VAL A 699 -0.02 0.16 13.19
CA VAL A 699 0.71 -0.96 12.58
C VAL A 699 0.50 -2.26 13.36
N HIS A 700 0.22 -2.18 14.65
CA HIS A 700 -0.03 -3.34 15.50
C HIS A 700 -1.30 -4.11 15.13
N GLU A 701 -2.24 -3.48 14.45
CA GLU A 701 -3.41 -4.16 13.92
C GLU A 701 -3.04 -5.20 12.85
N HIS A 702 -2.03 -4.92 12.04
CA HIS A 702 -1.58 -5.85 11.00
C HIS A 702 -0.96 -7.12 11.57
N PHE A 703 -0.31 -7.03 12.71
CA PHE A 703 0.25 -8.19 13.38
C PHE A 703 -0.82 -9.14 13.93
N ARG A 704 -2.03 -8.66 14.15
CA ARG A 704 -3.19 -9.51 14.43
C ARG A 704 -3.53 -10.41 13.24
N PHE A 705 -3.53 -9.84 12.01
CA PHE A 705 -3.72 -10.63 10.79
C PHE A 705 -2.59 -11.61 10.53
N MET A 706 -1.38 -11.23 10.87
CA MET A 706 -0.25 -12.14 10.85
C MET A 706 -0.50 -13.34 11.77
N ALA A 707 -1.03 -13.11 12.95
CA ALA A 707 -1.42 -14.16 13.89
C ALA A 707 -2.54 -15.06 13.34
N GLU A 708 -3.53 -14.49 12.68
CA GLU A 708 -4.68 -15.24 12.17
C GLU A 708 -4.35 -16.00 10.88
N GLN A 709 -3.72 -15.36 9.91
CA GLN A 709 -3.69 -15.84 8.54
C GLN A 709 -2.31 -16.32 8.07
N PHE A 710 -1.22 -15.81 8.61
CA PHE A 710 0.12 -16.08 8.10
C PHE A 710 0.89 -17.08 8.96
N ILE A 711 0.91 -16.92 10.28
CA ILE A 711 1.62 -17.84 11.18
C ILE A 711 1.09 -19.27 11.08
N PRO A 712 -0.24 -19.52 11.16
CA PRO A 712 -0.73 -20.90 11.16
C PRO A 712 -0.81 -21.54 9.79
N ASN A 713 -0.59 -20.83 8.71
CA ASN A 713 -0.87 -21.31 7.37
C ASN A 713 0.37 -21.38 6.47
N ALA A 714 0.43 -22.43 5.67
CA ALA A 714 1.34 -22.55 4.54
C ALA A 714 0.53 -22.90 3.27
N PHE A 715 1.11 -22.64 2.09
CA PHE A 715 0.40 -22.83 0.83
C PHE A 715 1.31 -23.51 -0.21
N VAL A 716 0.70 -24.35 -1.01
CA VAL A 716 1.32 -25.06 -2.14
C VAL A 716 0.43 -24.92 -3.35
N ILE A 717 0.95 -24.39 -4.44
CA ILE A 717 0.25 -24.25 -5.71
C ILE A 717 1.00 -25.04 -6.79
N GLU A 718 0.31 -25.92 -7.49
CA GLU A 718 0.78 -26.51 -8.73
C GLU A 718 0.22 -25.69 -9.89
N ARG A 719 1.10 -25.05 -10.66
CA ARG A 719 0.73 -24.25 -11.83
C ARG A 719 0.40 -25.16 -13.03
N PRO A 720 -0.27 -24.64 -14.06
CA PRO A 720 -0.63 -25.43 -15.25
C PRO A 720 0.55 -26.11 -15.98
N ASP A 721 1.75 -25.52 -15.89
CA ASP A 721 2.97 -26.10 -16.45
C ASP A 721 3.62 -27.19 -15.57
N GLY A 722 2.99 -27.50 -14.42
CA GLY A 722 3.45 -28.48 -13.43
C GLY A 722 4.51 -27.95 -12.46
N SER A 723 4.91 -26.68 -12.58
CA SER A 723 5.79 -26.06 -11.58
C SER A 723 5.06 -25.86 -10.25
N LEU A 724 5.80 -25.97 -9.16
CA LEU A 724 5.29 -25.84 -7.79
C LEU A 724 5.77 -24.53 -7.18
N ARG A 725 4.87 -23.84 -6.53
CA ARG A 725 5.18 -22.64 -5.72
C ARG A 725 4.67 -22.82 -4.31
N THR A 726 5.43 -22.32 -3.39
CA THR A 726 5.17 -22.45 -1.95
C THR A 726 5.20 -21.09 -1.25
N TRP A 727 4.40 -20.96 -0.19
CA TRP A 727 4.39 -19.84 0.74
C TRP A 727 4.37 -20.37 2.15
N ASN A 728 5.31 -19.96 2.95
CA ASN A 728 5.52 -20.37 4.33
C ASN A 728 5.82 -21.87 4.49
N CYS A 729 6.35 -22.51 3.45
CA CYS A 729 6.85 -23.87 3.47
C CYS A 729 7.82 -24.12 2.31
N THR A 730 8.57 -25.21 2.42
CA THR A 730 9.36 -25.78 1.32
C THR A 730 8.76 -27.09 0.86
N ILE A 731 9.09 -27.50 -0.36
CA ILE A 731 8.57 -28.70 -0.99
C ILE A 731 9.69 -29.51 -1.67
N LYS A 732 9.60 -30.81 -1.54
CA LYS A 732 10.45 -31.77 -2.28
C LYS A 732 9.57 -32.81 -2.97
N ARG A 733 9.80 -33.03 -4.26
CA ARG A 733 9.11 -34.07 -5.00
C ARG A 733 9.92 -35.39 -4.90
N GLN A 734 9.28 -36.46 -4.50
CA GLN A 734 9.82 -37.80 -4.41
C GLN A 734 8.93 -38.75 -5.22
N GLY A 735 9.24 -38.90 -6.52
CA GLY A 735 8.35 -39.58 -7.45
C GLY A 735 7.02 -38.83 -7.59
N GLU A 736 5.92 -39.50 -7.28
CA GLU A 736 4.57 -38.92 -7.29
C GLU A 736 4.18 -38.27 -5.96
N LYS A 737 5.02 -38.37 -4.97
CA LYS A 737 4.77 -37.83 -3.63
C LYS A 737 5.40 -36.45 -3.47
N LEU A 738 4.66 -35.54 -2.87
CA LEU A 738 5.14 -34.23 -2.42
C LEU A 738 5.42 -34.26 -0.91
N VAL A 739 6.63 -33.93 -0.53
CA VAL A 739 7.02 -33.80 0.89
C VAL A 739 7.11 -32.31 1.21
N ILE A 740 6.25 -31.83 2.11
CA ILE A 740 6.11 -30.45 2.52
C ILE A 740 6.73 -30.28 3.90
N THR A 741 7.59 -29.26 4.05
CA THR A 741 8.16 -28.85 5.32
C THR A 741 7.76 -27.41 5.60
N PRO A 742 6.90 -27.16 6.60
CA PRO A 742 6.56 -25.80 7.04
C PRO A 742 7.79 -24.97 7.41
N ALA A 743 7.76 -23.68 7.11
CA ALA A 743 8.85 -22.75 7.39
C ALA A 743 9.03 -22.47 8.89
N GLU A 744 7.98 -22.66 9.67
CA GLU A 744 8.03 -22.50 11.13
C GLU A 744 7.17 -23.54 11.87
N LYS A 745 7.51 -23.78 13.13
CA LYS A 745 6.86 -24.79 13.99
C LYS A 745 5.40 -24.47 14.30
N LEU A 746 4.98 -23.24 14.12
CA LEU A 746 3.64 -22.77 14.43
C LEU A 746 2.65 -22.94 13.30
N VAL A 747 3.10 -23.35 12.14
CA VAL A 747 2.22 -23.73 11.02
C VAL A 747 1.42 -24.97 11.42
N THR A 748 0.11 -24.85 11.36
CA THR A 748 -0.83 -25.91 11.71
C THR A 748 -1.68 -26.38 10.54
N ARG A 749 -1.63 -25.66 9.40
CA ARG A 749 -2.39 -25.94 8.19
C ARG A 749 -1.55 -25.74 6.94
N VAL A 750 -1.71 -26.64 5.99
CA VAL A 750 -1.15 -26.49 4.65
C VAL A 750 -2.30 -26.51 3.64
N HIS A 751 -2.38 -25.46 2.84
CA HIS A 751 -3.35 -25.32 1.76
C HIS A 751 -2.73 -25.73 0.45
N PHE A 752 -3.50 -26.44 -0.37
CA PHE A 752 -3.09 -26.93 -1.68
C PHE A 752 -4.01 -26.41 -2.76
N ASN A 753 -3.46 -26.10 -3.92
CA ASN A 753 -4.21 -25.93 -5.16
C ASN A 753 -3.49 -26.73 -6.24
N LEU A 754 -4.01 -27.92 -6.56
CA LEU A 754 -3.36 -28.94 -7.37
C LEU A 754 -4.00 -29.06 -8.76
N GLN A 755 -3.19 -29.29 -9.78
CA GLN A 755 -3.66 -29.54 -11.14
C GLN A 755 -3.99 -31.01 -11.39
N LYS A 756 -3.48 -31.92 -10.57
CA LYS A 756 -3.68 -33.37 -10.66
C LYS A 756 -3.68 -34.01 -9.29
N ARG A 757 -4.14 -35.27 -9.23
CA ARG A 757 -4.04 -36.09 -8.02
C ARG A 757 -2.60 -36.22 -7.56
N CYS A 758 -2.38 -36.12 -6.26
CA CYS A 758 -1.05 -36.17 -5.66
C CYS A 758 -1.06 -36.81 -4.28
N GLN A 759 -0.02 -37.58 -3.97
CA GLN A 759 0.27 -38.02 -2.61
C GLN A 759 1.04 -36.92 -1.89
N VAL A 760 0.66 -36.59 -0.66
CA VAL A 760 1.35 -35.60 0.13
C VAL A 760 1.78 -36.13 1.49
N GLU A 761 2.95 -35.74 1.93
CA GLU A 761 3.46 -35.90 3.28
C GLU A 761 3.77 -34.51 3.83
N ILE A 762 3.23 -34.17 4.99
CA ILE A 762 3.50 -32.90 5.65
C ILE A 762 4.21 -33.18 6.95
N ALA A 763 5.40 -32.61 7.10
CA ALA A 763 6.20 -32.70 8.32
C ALA A 763 5.89 -31.54 9.26
N PHE A 764 4.76 -31.60 9.96
CA PHE A 764 4.49 -30.65 11.06
C PHE A 764 5.51 -30.82 12.20
N ALA A 765 5.62 -29.85 13.08
CA ALA A 765 6.61 -29.85 14.16
C ALA A 765 6.53 -31.05 15.10
N ASP A 766 5.35 -31.59 15.31
CA ASP A 766 5.05 -32.67 16.28
C ASP A 766 4.63 -33.98 15.62
N LYS A 767 4.25 -33.99 14.34
CA LYS A 767 3.78 -35.17 13.64
C LYS A 767 3.92 -35.07 12.15
N LYS A 768 3.86 -36.21 11.47
CA LYS A 768 3.70 -36.28 10.02
C LYS A 768 2.25 -36.58 9.68
N GLU A 769 1.75 -35.92 8.66
CA GLU A 769 0.44 -36.19 8.06
C GLU A 769 0.62 -36.68 6.64
N TYR A 770 -0.23 -37.61 6.27
CA TYR A 770 -0.22 -38.24 4.93
C TYR A 770 -1.62 -38.17 4.33
N ALA A 771 -1.71 -37.75 3.07
CA ALA A 771 -2.99 -37.73 2.38
C ALA A 771 -2.83 -37.99 0.88
N SER A 772 -3.92 -38.44 0.27
CA SER A 772 -4.08 -38.45 -1.19
C SER A 772 -5.06 -37.35 -1.53
N LEU A 773 -4.61 -36.32 -2.25
CA LEU A 773 -5.42 -35.20 -2.65
C LEU A 773 -5.76 -35.25 -4.11
N GLU A 774 -6.99 -34.98 -4.46
CA GLU A 774 -7.45 -34.84 -5.83
C GLU A 774 -7.06 -33.47 -6.42
N LYS A 775 -7.32 -33.27 -7.70
CA LYS A 775 -7.20 -31.94 -8.33
C LYS A 775 -8.10 -30.92 -7.62
N GLY A 776 -7.61 -29.69 -7.45
CA GLY A 776 -8.35 -28.57 -6.88
C GLY A 776 -7.80 -28.07 -5.56
N MET A 777 -8.61 -27.29 -4.86
CA MET A 777 -8.25 -26.67 -3.59
C MET A 777 -8.56 -27.61 -2.41
N HIS A 778 -7.57 -27.84 -1.57
CA HIS A 778 -7.65 -28.65 -0.35
C HIS A 778 -6.87 -27.98 0.78
N TRP A 779 -7.14 -28.40 1.99
CA TRP A 779 -6.25 -28.10 3.10
C TRP A 779 -6.13 -29.29 4.05
N ILE A 780 -4.99 -29.44 4.66
CA ILE A 780 -4.69 -30.42 5.70
C ILE A 780 -4.22 -29.66 6.92
N GLY A 781 -4.78 -29.95 8.05
CA GLY A 781 -4.44 -29.31 9.29
C GLY A 781 -4.85 -30.13 10.50
N ARG A 782 -4.55 -29.59 11.67
CA ARG A 782 -4.93 -30.17 12.94
C ARG A 782 -6.43 -30.03 13.16
N GLY A 783 -6.99 -30.89 13.98
CA GLY A 783 -8.37 -30.79 14.44
C GLY A 783 -8.67 -29.49 15.20
N LEU A 784 -9.94 -29.19 15.44
CA LEU A 784 -10.38 -27.94 16.12
C LEU A 784 -9.68 -27.72 17.48
N SER A 785 -9.38 -28.79 18.22
CA SER A 785 -8.69 -28.74 19.51
C SER A 785 -7.24 -28.27 19.43
N ASP A 786 -6.62 -28.41 18.26
CA ASP A 786 -5.21 -28.08 18.06
C ASP A 786 -4.98 -26.63 17.62
N TYR A 787 -6.07 -25.92 17.31
CA TYR A 787 -5.95 -24.52 16.90
C TYR A 787 -5.86 -23.58 18.11
N ARG A 788 -4.91 -22.69 18.07
CA ARG A 788 -4.68 -21.74 19.16
C ARG A 788 -5.67 -20.61 19.16
N ILE A 789 -6.09 -20.18 17.97
CA ILE A 789 -7.11 -19.17 17.78
C ILE A 789 -8.13 -19.64 16.75
N PRO A 790 -9.40 -19.35 16.95
CA PRO A 790 -10.39 -19.49 15.91
C PRO A 790 -10.05 -18.61 14.71
N SER A 791 -10.31 -19.15 13.57
CA SER A 791 -10.11 -18.45 12.30
C SER A 791 -11.26 -18.76 11.36
N ILE A 792 -11.29 -18.13 10.21
CA ILE A 792 -12.28 -18.37 9.18
C ILE A 792 -12.33 -19.84 8.74
N TYR A 793 -11.23 -20.55 8.81
CA TYR A 793 -11.15 -21.99 8.48
C TYR A 793 -11.91 -22.84 9.49
N LEU A 794 -11.76 -22.52 10.78
CA LEU A 794 -12.49 -23.19 11.85
C LEU A 794 -13.97 -22.88 11.82
N TRP A 795 -14.33 -21.67 11.40
CA TRP A 795 -15.72 -21.27 11.24
C TRP A 795 -16.46 -22.23 10.32
N ASN A 796 -15.93 -22.49 9.13
CA ASN A 796 -16.51 -23.40 8.19
C ASN A 796 -16.65 -24.83 8.76
N GLU A 797 -15.66 -25.32 9.50
CA GLU A 797 -15.75 -26.62 10.18
C GLU A 797 -16.80 -26.64 11.28
N MET A 798 -16.89 -25.57 12.09
CA MET A 798 -17.83 -25.48 13.19
C MET A 798 -19.28 -25.41 12.71
N ILE A 799 -19.52 -24.82 11.54
CA ILE A 799 -20.84 -24.71 10.93
C ILE A 799 -21.20 -25.97 10.13
N THR A 800 -20.25 -26.57 9.41
CA THR A 800 -20.50 -27.72 8.55
C THR A 800 -20.61 -29.04 9.31
N LYS A 801 -20.05 -29.15 10.50
CA LYS A 801 -20.19 -30.32 11.39
C LYS A 801 -21.52 -30.36 12.19
N LYS A 802 -22.51 -29.63 11.76
CA LYS A 802 -23.89 -29.84 12.16
C LYS A 802 -24.46 -30.99 11.31
#